data_364ae8e6aa38eee23a73443cd30c1077
#
_entry.id   364ae8e6aa38eee23a73443cd30c1077
#
_cell.length_a   1.000
_cell.length_b   1.000
_cell.length_c   1.000
_cell.angle_alpha   90.00
_cell.angle_beta   90.00
_cell.angle_gamma   90.00
#
_symmetry.space_group_name_H-M   'P 1'
#
loop_
_entity.id
_entity.type
_entity.pdbx_description
1 polymer ?
#
loop_
_entity_poly.entity_id
_entity_poly.type
_entity_poly.pdbx_seq_one_letter_code
_entity_poly.pdbx_strand_id
1 'polypeptide(L)'
;MTVPFPRLAARTRNFTLGQPRTPTVSGDGRRVVFLRSSSGTDRVHSLWVLDAETGVERCVADPRVLLPESDDIPAAERALRERRRESSAGIVAYACNDAGTVAVFALSGRLFRLDLLAGSDAEEVRTAGPVLDPRLDPAGRRIAYVTDGRLHVVDIDGSDACLAAEDDVTWGLPDFIAAEELGRFRGHWWSPDGTAVLAARVDESPVPVWHISDPADPARPATAVHYPHAGAPNAVVTLHVLTLGGGRVDVAWDRTGYEYLVTAGWPVAATGPVLGVLSRDQRSSRVLVADPVTGETTTVETRCDEAFTQAVPGTPDVLADGRLLTGREDRLYVDGSALTPPELYVRGVSGHLDGDLLVEGTAGEPECNHVWRVPVDGGAPERLTADHGYHSGRAGAETLLLVERSLDLPDARMTVHRDGSEWTVRSFAVAPPYAPRPVLARVTERRLPSAVLYPAGHRAGDPLPVLMDPYAGPHHQEVVAYRGAWLEPQWWADQGFAVVVVDGRGTPGISAEFERGVAGDLAGPVLTDQVDALRALAGEHPDLDLTRVAIRGWSFGGHLAALAVLLRPDVFHAAVAGAPVTDFALYDTAYSERYLGLPQENPEAYARSSAITFAAELTRPLMLIHGLADDNVVAAHTLRLSSALLAAGKAHEVLPLTGVTHMASDEVVAENLLLLQRDFLRRALRLTG
;
A
#
# COMPACT_ATOMS: atom_id res chain seq x y z
N MET A 1 17.97 -31.79 -3.19
CA MET A 1 16.96 -31.50 -2.14
C MET A 1 16.09 -30.36 -2.70
N THR A 2 14.78 -30.53 -2.69
CA THR A 2 13.84 -29.46 -3.07
C THR A 2 13.90 -28.36 -2.03
N VAL A 3 13.95 -27.09 -2.47
CA VAL A 3 13.95 -25.93 -1.58
C VAL A 3 12.61 -25.89 -0.83
N PRO A 4 12.59 -25.75 0.51
CA PRO A 4 11.34 -25.63 1.27
C PRO A 4 10.53 -24.41 0.83
N PHE A 5 9.19 -24.50 0.91
CA PHE A 5 8.30 -23.42 0.48
C PHE A 5 8.65 -22.07 1.14
N PRO A 6 8.86 -21.93 2.48
CA PRO A 6 9.14 -20.63 3.08
C PRO A 6 10.38 -19.94 2.47
N ARG A 7 11.46 -20.72 2.23
CA ARG A 7 12.68 -20.22 1.57
C ARG A 7 12.41 -19.86 0.10
N LEU A 8 11.66 -20.69 -0.62
CA LEU A 8 11.33 -20.41 -2.01
C LEU A 8 10.45 -19.15 -2.13
N ALA A 9 9.45 -19.01 -1.26
CA ALA A 9 8.61 -17.81 -1.19
C ALA A 9 9.43 -16.54 -0.93
N ALA A 10 10.34 -16.56 0.05
CA ALA A 10 11.23 -15.44 0.33
C ALA A 10 12.18 -15.12 -0.84
N ARG A 11 12.77 -16.16 -1.46
CA ARG A 11 13.68 -16.03 -2.62
C ARG A 11 13.00 -15.42 -3.83
N THR A 12 11.75 -15.80 -4.08
CA THR A 12 10.96 -15.36 -5.25
C THR A 12 10.04 -14.17 -4.93
N ARG A 13 10.10 -13.63 -3.68
CA ARG A 13 9.16 -12.63 -3.17
C ARG A 13 7.71 -13.04 -3.40
N ASN A 14 7.33 -14.14 -2.81
CA ASN A 14 6.01 -14.73 -2.97
C ASN A 14 5.64 -14.94 -4.45
N PHE A 15 6.63 -15.41 -5.25
CA PHE A 15 6.46 -15.74 -6.69
C PHE A 15 6.13 -14.52 -7.56
N THR A 16 6.52 -13.31 -7.14
CA THR A 16 6.27 -12.08 -7.92
C THR A 16 7.50 -11.61 -8.70
N LEU A 17 8.72 -12.02 -8.36
CA LEU A 17 9.89 -11.72 -9.16
C LEU A 17 9.76 -12.34 -10.56
N GLY A 18 10.15 -11.59 -11.58
CA GLY A 18 9.98 -11.97 -12.98
C GLY A 18 8.63 -11.63 -13.59
N GLN A 19 7.61 -11.25 -12.77
CA GLN A 19 6.36 -10.69 -13.28
C GLN A 19 6.59 -9.26 -13.79
N PRO A 20 5.92 -8.85 -14.91
CA PRO A 20 5.85 -7.43 -15.27
C PRO A 20 5.06 -6.66 -14.21
N ARG A 21 5.58 -5.48 -13.81
CA ARG A 21 5.00 -4.67 -12.74
C ARG A 21 5.00 -3.18 -13.07
N THR A 22 4.19 -2.40 -12.36
CA THR A 22 4.07 -0.95 -12.51
C THR A 22 3.91 -0.50 -13.97
N PRO A 23 2.95 -1.08 -14.74
CA PRO A 23 2.79 -0.74 -16.13
C PRO A 23 2.24 0.67 -16.31
N THR A 24 2.73 1.36 -17.34
CA THR A 24 2.23 2.64 -17.84
C THR A 24 1.92 2.48 -19.33
N VAL A 25 0.69 2.80 -19.73
CA VAL A 25 0.32 2.93 -21.13
C VAL A 25 0.59 4.37 -21.57
N SER A 26 1.27 4.57 -22.70
CA SER A 26 1.52 5.92 -23.24
C SER A 26 0.20 6.60 -23.62
N GLY A 27 0.14 7.95 -23.53
CA GLY A 27 -1.06 8.71 -23.85
C GLY A 27 -1.57 8.49 -25.28
N ASP A 28 -0.68 8.13 -26.23
CA ASP A 28 -1.05 7.74 -27.60
C ASP A 28 -1.43 6.24 -27.74
N GLY A 29 -1.40 5.48 -26.65
CA GLY A 29 -1.71 4.05 -26.59
C GLY A 29 -0.73 3.12 -27.31
N ARG A 30 0.36 3.62 -27.89
CA ARG A 30 1.25 2.82 -28.73
C ARG A 30 2.29 2.02 -27.98
N ARG A 31 2.54 2.36 -26.71
CA ARG A 31 3.58 1.73 -25.89
C ARG A 31 3.08 1.40 -24.50
N VAL A 32 3.55 0.27 -24.00
CA VAL A 32 3.44 -0.09 -22.59
C VAL A 32 4.83 -0.17 -22.00
N VAL A 33 5.12 0.68 -21.03
CA VAL A 33 6.38 0.70 -20.29
C VAL A 33 6.16 -0.02 -18.95
N PHE A 34 7.09 -0.88 -18.54
CA PHE A 34 6.96 -1.65 -17.31
C PHE A 34 8.30 -2.09 -16.74
N LEU A 35 8.32 -2.46 -15.48
CA LEU A 35 9.49 -3.06 -14.82
C LEU A 35 9.36 -4.59 -14.82
N ARG A 36 10.48 -5.29 -15.03
CA ARG A 36 10.55 -6.75 -14.91
C ARG A 36 11.99 -7.19 -14.65
N SER A 37 12.19 -8.14 -13.74
CA SER A 37 13.48 -8.79 -13.54
C SER A 37 13.71 -9.91 -14.55
N SER A 38 14.96 -10.35 -14.70
CA SER A 38 15.37 -11.31 -15.72
C SER A 38 14.94 -12.76 -15.43
N SER A 39 14.55 -13.05 -14.19
CA SER A 39 14.04 -14.35 -13.74
C SER A 39 13.22 -14.22 -12.46
N GLY A 40 12.51 -15.29 -12.09
CA GLY A 40 11.71 -15.32 -10.87
C GLY A 40 12.51 -15.44 -9.55
N THR A 41 13.83 -15.38 -9.61
CA THR A 41 14.72 -15.31 -8.43
C THR A 41 15.66 -14.11 -8.48
N ASP A 42 15.58 -13.32 -9.53
CA ASP A 42 16.39 -12.12 -9.71
C ASP A 42 15.67 -10.91 -9.10
N ARG A 43 16.32 -10.25 -8.14
CA ARG A 43 15.78 -9.08 -7.45
C ARG A 43 15.99 -7.77 -8.22
N VAL A 44 16.83 -7.77 -9.26
CA VAL A 44 17.17 -6.57 -10.05
C VAL A 44 16.17 -6.38 -11.17
N HIS A 45 15.39 -5.30 -11.10
CA HIS A 45 14.43 -4.95 -12.13
C HIS A 45 15.08 -4.06 -13.21
N SER A 46 14.76 -4.37 -14.45
CA SER A 46 15.09 -3.60 -15.64
C SER A 46 13.84 -2.89 -16.18
N LEU A 47 14.03 -1.86 -16.98
CA LEU A 47 12.94 -1.16 -17.68
C LEU A 47 12.69 -1.81 -19.03
N TRP A 48 11.44 -2.09 -19.32
CA TRP A 48 10.97 -2.76 -20.53
C TRP A 48 9.91 -1.93 -21.25
N VAL A 49 9.83 -2.10 -22.56
CA VAL A 49 8.78 -1.53 -23.40
C VAL A 49 8.19 -2.62 -24.27
N LEU A 50 6.86 -2.65 -24.35
CA LEU A 50 6.11 -3.39 -25.35
C LEU A 50 5.53 -2.39 -26.36
N ASP A 51 5.75 -2.65 -27.64
CA ASP A 51 5.09 -1.97 -28.72
C ASP A 51 3.68 -2.55 -28.90
N ALA A 52 2.65 -1.73 -28.70
CA ALA A 52 1.26 -2.20 -28.68
C ALA A 52 0.69 -2.49 -30.08
N GLU A 53 1.37 -2.07 -31.18
CA GLU A 53 0.98 -2.41 -32.55
C GLU A 53 1.52 -3.79 -32.97
N THR A 54 2.73 -4.14 -32.52
CA THR A 54 3.45 -5.35 -32.97
C THR A 54 3.57 -6.45 -31.92
N GLY A 55 3.30 -6.13 -30.64
CA GLY A 55 3.51 -7.03 -29.50
C GLY A 55 4.98 -7.31 -29.17
N VAL A 56 5.91 -6.58 -29.76
CA VAL A 56 7.35 -6.78 -29.53
C VAL A 56 7.78 -6.15 -28.22
N GLU A 57 8.38 -6.98 -27.35
CA GLU A 57 8.97 -6.53 -26.09
C GLU A 57 10.47 -6.27 -26.22
N ARG A 58 10.96 -5.20 -25.61
CA ARG A 58 12.39 -4.87 -25.53
C ARG A 58 12.77 -4.49 -24.11
N CYS A 59 13.92 -5.00 -23.61
CA CYS A 59 14.59 -4.41 -22.46
C CYS A 59 15.29 -3.14 -22.93
N VAL A 60 14.94 -2.01 -22.33
CA VAL A 60 15.44 -0.69 -22.76
C VAL A 60 16.44 -0.08 -21.78
N ALA A 61 16.46 -0.55 -20.52
CA ALA A 61 17.51 -0.21 -19.57
C ALA A 61 17.75 -1.37 -18.59
N ASP A 62 18.97 -1.89 -18.56
CA ASP A 62 19.43 -2.90 -17.61
C ASP A 62 20.38 -2.25 -16.59
N PRO A 63 20.05 -2.24 -15.30
CA PRO A 63 20.89 -1.69 -14.23
C PRO A 63 22.32 -2.25 -14.22
N ARG A 64 22.49 -3.53 -14.58
CA ARG A 64 23.81 -4.19 -14.58
C ARG A 64 24.73 -3.67 -15.68
N VAL A 65 24.16 -3.15 -16.76
CA VAL A 65 24.91 -2.51 -17.84
C VAL A 65 25.22 -1.07 -17.47
N LEU A 66 24.26 -0.36 -16.85
CA LEU A 66 24.38 1.05 -16.49
C LEU A 66 25.31 1.28 -15.30
N LEU A 67 25.20 0.47 -14.25
CA LEU A 67 25.98 0.56 -13.02
C LEU A 67 26.39 -0.84 -12.51
N PRO A 68 27.44 -1.46 -13.08
CA PRO A 68 27.81 -2.85 -12.76
C PRO A 68 28.24 -3.10 -11.32
N GLU A 69 28.70 -2.08 -10.59
CA GLU A 69 29.35 -2.21 -9.25
C GLU A 69 28.61 -1.47 -8.12
N SER A 70 27.39 -0.97 -8.33
CA SER A 70 26.72 -0.11 -7.34
C SER A 70 25.56 -0.83 -6.65
N ASP A 71 25.76 -1.13 -5.34
CA ASP A 71 24.71 -1.55 -4.41
C ASP A 71 24.37 -0.48 -3.35
N ASP A 72 25.03 0.70 -3.42
CA ASP A 72 24.82 1.75 -2.41
C ASP A 72 23.57 2.57 -2.74
N ILE A 73 22.56 2.46 -1.85
CA ILE A 73 21.31 3.21 -1.94
C ILE A 73 21.37 4.36 -0.94
N PRO A 74 21.19 5.62 -1.39
CA PRO A 74 21.13 6.78 -0.49
C PRO A 74 20.11 6.59 0.64
N ALA A 75 20.41 7.10 1.84
CA ALA A 75 19.54 6.91 3.02
C ALA A 75 18.11 7.42 2.79
N ALA A 76 17.96 8.58 2.12
CA ALA A 76 16.66 9.15 1.79
C ALA A 76 15.86 8.28 0.78
N GLU A 77 16.56 7.67 -0.20
CA GLU A 77 15.92 6.71 -1.12
C GLU A 77 15.47 5.44 -0.36
N ARG A 78 16.28 4.97 0.59
CA ARG A 78 15.91 3.81 1.42
C ARG A 78 14.65 4.09 2.25
N ALA A 79 14.55 5.27 2.87
CA ALA A 79 13.36 5.68 3.61
C ALA A 79 12.11 5.74 2.72
N LEU A 80 12.23 6.32 1.52
CA LEU A 80 11.12 6.39 0.57
C LEU A 80 10.67 5.00 0.08
N ARG A 81 11.63 4.08 -0.15
CA ARG A 81 11.34 2.68 -0.51
C ARG A 81 10.61 1.95 0.61
N GLU A 82 10.98 2.18 1.87
CA GLU A 82 10.31 1.58 3.03
C GLU A 82 8.83 1.99 3.09
N ARG A 83 8.52 3.29 2.92
CA ARG A 83 7.12 3.78 2.85
C ARG A 83 6.33 3.15 1.70
N ARG A 84 6.99 2.87 0.57
CA ARG A 84 6.38 2.20 -0.59
C ARG A 84 6.36 0.68 -0.48
N ARG A 85 6.85 0.09 0.62
CA ARG A 85 7.07 -1.35 0.78
C ARG A 85 7.90 -1.94 -0.38
N GLU A 86 8.83 -1.14 -0.93
CA GLU A 86 9.66 -1.53 -2.07
C GLU A 86 11.01 -2.08 -1.59
N SER A 87 11.20 -3.35 -1.83
CA SER A 87 12.39 -4.08 -1.38
C SER A 87 13.17 -4.72 -2.53
N SER A 88 12.81 -4.41 -3.79
CA SER A 88 13.54 -4.84 -4.99
C SER A 88 14.82 -4.03 -5.21
N ALA A 89 15.70 -4.53 -6.09
CA ALA A 89 16.92 -3.86 -6.51
C ALA A 89 16.80 -3.37 -7.97
N GLY A 90 17.76 -2.59 -8.42
CA GLY A 90 17.78 -2.02 -9.75
C GLY A 90 16.82 -0.85 -9.92
N ILE A 91 16.15 -0.77 -11.06
CA ILE A 91 15.16 0.27 -11.36
C ILE A 91 13.86 -0.09 -10.65
N VAL A 92 13.47 0.67 -9.63
CA VAL A 92 12.27 0.40 -8.82
C VAL A 92 11.13 1.38 -9.10
N ALA A 93 11.44 2.51 -9.72
CA ALA A 93 10.48 3.51 -10.16
C ALA A 93 10.99 4.21 -11.41
N TYR A 94 10.08 4.67 -12.25
CA TYR A 94 10.36 5.47 -13.44
C TYR A 94 9.22 6.47 -13.67
N ALA A 95 9.47 7.46 -14.51
CA ALA A 95 8.44 8.36 -15.02
C ALA A 95 8.59 8.51 -16.53
N CYS A 96 7.46 8.59 -17.24
CA CYS A 96 7.42 8.90 -18.66
C CYS A 96 6.79 10.28 -18.88
N ASN A 97 7.10 10.94 -20.02
CA ASN A 97 6.27 12.01 -20.51
C ASN A 97 4.93 11.46 -21.03
N ASP A 98 3.93 12.32 -21.21
CA ASP A 98 2.58 11.89 -21.62
C ASP A 98 2.57 11.12 -22.95
N ALA A 99 3.39 11.52 -23.90
CA ALA A 99 3.51 10.81 -25.17
C ALA A 99 4.23 9.45 -25.08
N GLY A 100 4.80 9.08 -23.90
CA GLY A 100 5.55 7.84 -23.72
C GLY A 100 6.76 7.71 -24.66
N THR A 101 7.39 8.83 -24.99
CA THR A 101 8.57 8.87 -25.86
C THR A 101 9.88 8.95 -25.10
N VAL A 102 9.83 9.45 -23.87
CA VAL A 102 10.99 9.60 -22.98
C VAL A 102 10.66 9.02 -21.62
N ALA A 103 11.58 8.28 -21.05
CA ALA A 103 11.52 7.82 -19.66
C ALA A 103 12.70 8.37 -18.86
N VAL A 104 12.49 8.57 -17.55
CA VAL A 104 13.53 8.89 -16.57
C VAL A 104 13.40 8.02 -15.34
N PHE A 105 14.52 7.71 -14.71
CA PHE A 105 14.56 6.95 -13.47
C PHE A 105 15.81 7.30 -12.66
N ALA A 106 15.72 7.12 -11.35
CA ALA A 106 16.88 7.13 -10.47
C ALA A 106 17.41 5.71 -10.28
N LEU A 107 18.73 5.55 -10.30
CA LEU A 107 19.42 4.31 -10.01
C LEU A 107 20.62 4.62 -9.10
N SER A 108 20.57 4.14 -7.86
CA SER A 108 21.61 4.42 -6.84
C SER A 108 21.91 5.93 -6.70
N GLY A 109 20.86 6.76 -6.68
CA GLY A 109 20.97 8.20 -6.57
C GLY A 109 21.42 8.94 -7.84
N ARG A 110 21.70 8.24 -8.96
CA ARG A 110 22.05 8.84 -10.25
C ARG A 110 20.83 8.91 -11.16
N LEU A 111 20.70 9.99 -11.93
CA LEU A 111 19.61 10.23 -12.86
C LEU A 111 19.94 9.68 -14.25
N PHE A 112 19.03 8.88 -14.78
CA PHE A 112 19.10 8.37 -16.15
C PHE A 112 17.89 8.84 -16.95
N ARG A 113 18.14 9.18 -18.22
CA ARG A 113 17.15 9.51 -19.23
C ARG A 113 17.28 8.55 -20.41
N LEU A 114 16.15 8.16 -20.99
CA LEU A 114 16.08 7.23 -22.09
C LEU A 114 15.08 7.70 -23.13
N ASP A 115 15.49 7.72 -24.42
CA ASP A 115 14.59 7.87 -25.56
C ASP A 115 13.99 6.49 -25.91
N LEU A 116 12.69 6.34 -25.68
CA LEU A 116 11.96 5.09 -25.88
C LEU A 116 11.72 4.77 -27.37
N LEU A 117 11.85 5.78 -28.28
CA LEU A 117 11.67 5.63 -29.72
C LEU A 117 12.97 5.22 -30.41
N ALA A 118 14.06 5.87 -30.07
CA ALA A 118 15.35 5.71 -30.80
C ALA A 118 15.98 4.37 -30.48
N GLY A 119 15.59 3.64 -29.43
CA GLY A 119 16.25 2.40 -29.03
C GLY A 119 17.71 2.62 -28.60
N SER A 120 18.04 3.86 -28.21
CA SER A 120 19.34 4.24 -27.65
C SER A 120 19.51 3.72 -26.24
N ASP A 121 20.75 3.61 -25.78
CA ASP A 121 21.06 3.32 -24.38
C ASP A 121 20.60 4.48 -23.48
N ALA A 122 20.30 4.17 -22.21
CA ALA A 122 19.98 5.19 -21.23
C ALA A 122 21.21 6.06 -20.94
N GLU A 123 21.03 7.38 -20.98
CA GLU A 123 22.08 8.36 -20.75
C GLU A 123 22.00 8.89 -19.32
N GLU A 124 23.15 8.99 -18.66
CA GLU A 124 23.22 9.65 -17.35
C GLU A 124 23.13 11.16 -17.49
N VAL A 125 22.23 11.77 -16.73
CA VAL A 125 22.06 13.21 -16.63
C VAL A 125 22.79 13.71 -15.37
N ARG A 126 23.68 14.70 -15.52
CA ARG A 126 24.35 15.31 -14.38
C ARG A 126 23.36 16.06 -13.50
N THR A 127 23.49 15.89 -12.18
CA THR A 127 22.64 16.49 -11.16
C THR A 127 23.47 17.09 -10.04
N ALA A 128 22.88 17.97 -9.24
CA ALA A 128 23.53 18.62 -8.10
C ALA A 128 23.88 17.64 -6.94
N GLY A 129 23.21 16.51 -6.88
CA GLY A 129 23.42 15.47 -5.87
C GLY A 129 22.57 14.24 -6.12
N PRO A 130 22.43 13.32 -5.12
CA PRO A 130 21.63 12.13 -5.26
C PRO A 130 20.17 12.43 -5.56
N VAL A 131 19.58 11.75 -6.54
CA VAL A 131 18.26 12.05 -7.10
C VAL A 131 17.16 11.25 -6.43
N LEU A 132 16.10 11.94 -6.04
CA LEU A 132 14.85 11.36 -5.57
C LEU A 132 13.69 11.84 -6.44
N ASP A 133 12.74 10.95 -6.71
CA ASP A 133 11.48 11.19 -7.41
C ASP A 133 11.59 12.04 -8.69
N PRO A 134 12.41 11.65 -9.69
CA PRO A 134 12.58 12.42 -10.93
C PRO A 134 11.30 12.41 -11.76
N ARG A 135 10.90 13.60 -12.29
CA ARG A 135 9.67 13.80 -13.08
C ARG A 135 9.94 14.64 -14.31
N LEU A 136 9.52 14.14 -15.47
CA LEU A 136 9.60 14.86 -16.73
C LEU A 136 8.55 15.98 -16.79
N ASP A 137 8.92 17.08 -17.45
CA ASP A 137 7.92 18.03 -17.93
C ASP A 137 7.10 17.40 -19.06
N PRO A 138 5.90 17.94 -19.41
CA PRO A 138 5.04 17.35 -20.44
C PRO A 138 5.74 17.18 -21.80
N ALA A 139 6.68 18.07 -22.12
CA ALA A 139 7.46 18.00 -23.38
C ALA A 139 8.63 17.00 -23.34
N GLY A 140 8.97 16.43 -22.19
CA GLY A 140 10.09 15.49 -22.03
C GLY A 140 11.48 16.13 -22.14
N ARG A 141 11.59 17.45 -21.93
CA ARG A 141 12.85 18.22 -22.05
C ARG A 141 13.49 18.58 -20.73
N ARG A 142 12.69 18.69 -19.66
CA ARG A 142 13.18 19.04 -18.34
C ARG A 142 12.78 17.99 -17.33
N ILE A 143 13.61 17.83 -16.31
CA ILE A 143 13.39 16.86 -15.26
C ILE A 143 13.42 17.61 -13.92
N ALA A 144 12.30 17.61 -13.20
CA ALA A 144 12.26 18.03 -11.81
C ALA A 144 12.68 16.86 -10.93
N TYR A 145 13.49 17.11 -9.92
CA TYR A 145 13.96 16.09 -8.98
C TYR A 145 14.29 16.71 -7.62
N VAL A 146 14.37 15.88 -6.59
CA VAL A 146 14.76 16.32 -5.25
C VAL A 146 16.15 15.79 -4.90
N THR A 147 16.97 16.64 -4.30
CA THR A 147 18.26 16.28 -3.72
C THR A 147 18.49 17.04 -2.43
N ASP A 148 18.90 16.36 -1.36
CA ASP A 148 19.16 16.97 -0.03
C ASP A 148 18.03 17.91 0.44
N GLY A 149 16.77 17.48 0.25
CA GLY A 149 15.59 18.27 0.63
C GLY A 149 15.29 19.47 -0.28
N ARG A 150 16.03 19.67 -1.36
CA ARG A 150 15.90 20.79 -2.30
C ARG A 150 15.28 20.35 -3.61
N LEU A 151 14.39 21.16 -4.16
CA LEU A 151 13.80 20.90 -5.48
C LEU A 151 14.63 21.55 -6.58
N HIS A 152 15.04 20.74 -7.52
CA HIS A 152 15.83 21.12 -8.69
C HIS A 152 15.10 20.85 -10.00
N VAL A 153 15.49 21.56 -11.04
CA VAL A 153 15.13 21.25 -12.43
C VAL A 153 16.40 21.23 -13.28
N VAL A 154 16.60 20.13 -13.98
CA VAL A 154 17.68 20.00 -14.96
C VAL A 154 17.10 19.93 -16.37
N ASP A 155 17.66 20.73 -17.30
CA ASP A 155 17.35 20.68 -18.73
C ASP A 155 18.16 19.58 -19.41
N ILE A 156 17.70 19.11 -20.55
CA ILE A 156 18.41 18.07 -21.33
C ILE A 156 19.80 18.52 -21.78
N ASP A 157 20.08 19.81 -21.86
CA ASP A 157 21.41 20.36 -22.14
C ASP A 157 22.39 20.32 -20.94
N GLY A 158 21.89 19.84 -19.78
CA GLY A 158 22.66 19.69 -18.55
C GLY A 158 22.70 20.94 -17.67
N SER A 159 21.95 21.99 -17.99
CA SER A 159 21.79 23.13 -17.10
C SER A 159 20.88 22.75 -15.93
N ASP A 160 21.38 22.86 -14.71
CA ASP A 160 20.69 22.49 -13.47
C ASP A 160 20.42 23.73 -12.62
N ALA A 161 19.16 23.93 -12.22
CA ALA A 161 18.71 25.05 -11.42
C ALA A 161 17.97 24.59 -10.16
N CYS A 162 18.37 25.12 -9.00
CA CYS A 162 17.61 24.95 -7.78
C CYS A 162 16.39 25.88 -7.80
N LEU A 163 15.18 25.31 -7.78
CA LEU A 163 13.94 26.08 -7.73
C LEU A 163 13.53 26.47 -6.32
N ALA A 164 13.80 25.60 -5.34
CA ALA A 164 13.46 25.86 -3.94
C ALA A 164 14.45 25.17 -3.02
N ALA A 165 14.91 25.92 -2.03
CA ALA A 165 15.80 25.45 -0.96
C ALA A 165 15.50 26.24 0.31
N GLU A 166 15.53 25.56 1.45
CA GLU A 166 15.42 26.14 2.78
C GLU A 166 16.10 25.18 3.76
N ASP A 167 16.77 25.72 4.77
CA ASP A 167 17.45 24.88 5.77
C ASP A 167 16.42 24.17 6.66
N ASP A 168 16.65 22.89 6.96
CA ASP A 168 15.81 22.03 7.78
C ASP A 168 14.39 21.81 7.25
N VAL A 169 14.15 22.04 5.97
CA VAL A 169 12.86 21.90 5.27
C VAL A 169 13.04 21.08 4.01
N THR A 170 12.09 20.20 3.74
CA THR A 170 12.06 19.39 2.52
C THR A 170 11.11 19.97 1.49
N TRP A 171 11.60 20.15 0.25
CA TRP A 171 10.83 20.59 -0.91
C TRP A 171 10.62 19.45 -1.89
N GLY A 172 9.39 19.28 -2.36
CA GLY A 172 9.08 18.37 -3.47
C GLY A 172 8.94 16.90 -3.11
N LEU A 173 8.99 16.54 -1.82
CA LEU A 173 8.67 15.19 -1.32
C LEU A 173 7.42 15.22 -0.41
N PRO A 174 6.77 14.07 -0.19
CA PRO A 174 5.68 13.96 0.79
C PRO A 174 6.23 13.99 2.22
N ASP A 175 5.40 14.40 3.18
CA ASP A 175 5.60 14.17 4.60
C ASP A 175 5.34 12.70 4.96
N PHE A 176 5.70 12.31 6.19
CA PHE A 176 5.53 10.95 6.71
C PHE A 176 4.07 10.47 6.58
N ILE A 177 3.12 11.24 7.09
CA ILE A 177 1.69 10.89 7.09
C ILE A 177 1.15 10.75 5.67
N ALA A 178 1.51 11.65 4.78
CA ALA A 178 1.06 11.58 3.39
C ALA A 178 1.49 10.29 2.71
N ALA A 179 2.73 9.85 2.96
CA ALA A 179 3.30 8.66 2.34
C ALA A 179 2.82 7.36 3.00
N GLU A 180 2.69 7.33 4.34
CA GLU A 180 2.31 6.12 5.07
C GLU A 180 0.80 5.87 5.05
N GLU A 181 -0.03 6.90 5.30
CA GLU A 181 -1.45 6.73 5.56
C GLU A 181 -2.38 7.28 4.46
N LEU A 182 -1.93 8.29 3.70
CA LEU A 182 -2.81 8.95 2.74
C LEU A 182 -2.54 8.55 1.28
N GLY A 183 -1.59 7.66 1.03
CA GLY A 183 -1.25 7.16 -0.31
C GLY A 183 -0.64 8.20 -1.25
N ARG A 184 -0.17 9.34 -0.72
CA ARG A 184 0.47 10.40 -1.49
C ARG A 184 1.99 10.28 -1.43
N PHE A 185 2.59 9.67 -2.47
CA PHE A 185 4.04 9.44 -2.61
C PHE A 185 4.76 10.52 -3.42
N ARG A 186 4.06 11.57 -3.84
CA ARG A 186 4.62 12.70 -4.61
C ARG A 186 4.51 13.99 -3.83
N GLY A 187 5.50 14.86 -4.06
CA GLY A 187 5.51 16.20 -3.48
C GLY A 187 5.66 17.30 -4.54
N HIS A 188 5.76 16.97 -5.86
CA HIS A 188 5.84 17.97 -6.92
C HIS A 188 5.18 17.53 -8.22
N TRP A 189 4.63 18.49 -8.99
CA TRP A 189 3.88 18.28 -10.23
C TRP A 189 4.16 19.40 -11.20
N TRP A 190 4.46 19.08 -12.45
CA TRP A 190 4.59 20.06 -13.51
C TRP A 190 3.26 20.71 -13.86
N SER A 191 3.31 22.01 -14.23
CA SER A 191 2.20 22.63 -14.94
C SER A 191 2.04 22.01 -16.33
N PRO A 192 0.80 21.98 -16.90
CA PRO A 192 0.56 21.38 -18.22
C PRO A 192 1.39 22.01 -19.36
N ASP A 193 1.78 23.26 -19.23
CA ASP A 193 2.62 23.98 -20.19
C ASP A 193 4.13 23.84 -19.92
N GLY A 194 4.51 23.17 -18.83
CA GLY A 194 5.91 22.96 -18.44
C GLY A 194 6.66 24.23 -18.02
N THR A 195 5.95 25.30 -17.64
CA THR A 195 6.57 26.58 -17.24
C THR A 195 6.73 26.76 -15.72
N ALA A 196 6.03 25.93 -14.96
CA ALA A 196 6.04 25.95 -13.49
C ALA A 196 5.97 24.54 -12.89
N VAL A 197 6.32 24.45 -11.62
CA VAL A 197 6.19 23.24 -10.79
C VAL A 197 5.37 23.60 -9.56
N LEU A 198 4.28 22.87 -9.33
CA LEU A 198 3.57 22.85 -8.05
C LEU A 198 4.39 22.01 -7.08
N ALA A 199 4.76 22.50 -5.92
CA ALA A 199 5.63 21.80 -4.98
C ALA A 199 5.16 21.91 -3.54
N ALA A 200 5.18 20.79 -2.82
CA ALA A 200 4.99 20.75 -1.39
C ALA A 200 6.28 21.17 -0.68
N ARG A 201 6.13 22.00 0.35
CA ARG A 201 7.14 22.35 1.33
C ARG A 201 6.75 21.67 2.65
N VAL A 202 7.64 20.88 3.20
CA VAL A 202 7.42 20.08 4.41
C VAL A 202 8.40 20.54 5.48
N ASP A 203 7.87 21.04 6.60
CA ASP A 203 8.62 21.46 7.78
C ASP A 203 8.28 20.49 8.92
N GLU A 204 9.25 19.63 9.26
CA GLU A 204 9.10 18.61 10.30
C GLU A 204 9.52 19.11 11.69
N SER A 205 9.92 20.38 11.84
CA SER A 205 10.41 20.94 13.11
C SER A 205 9.42 20.79 14.30
N PRO A 206 8.08 20.78 14.12
CA PRO A 206 7.15 20.53 15.22
C PRO A 206 7.02 19.06 15.61
N VAL A 207 7.43 18.13 14.73
CA VAL A 207 7.23 16.69 14.92
C VAL A 207 8.21 16.13 15.95
N PRO A 208 7.76 15.35 16.93
CA PRO A 208 8.67 14.72 17.89
C PRO A 208 9.72 13.83 17.21
N VAL A 209 10.94 13.90 17.71
CA VAL A 209 12.04 13.05 17.23
C VAL A 209 12.15 11.79 18.09
N TRP A 210 12.08 10.63 17.46
CA TRP A 210 12.35 9.35 18.07
C TRP A 210 13.69 8.80 17.60
N HIS A 211 14.32 7.97 18.46
CA HIS A 211 15.65 7.43 18.20
C HIS A 211 15.55 5.90 18.09
N ILE A 212 15.78 5.39 16.87
CA ILE A 212 15.81 3.96 16.60
C ILE A 212 17.27 3.51 16.65
N SER A 213 17.61 2.72 17.65
CA SER A 213 18.95 2.14 17.83
C SER A 213 18.96 0.67 17.47
N ASP A 214 20.11 0.17 17.03
CA ASP A 214 20.33 -1.27 16.88
C ASP A 214 21.01 -1.83 18.13
N PRO A 215 20.31 -2.54 19.03
CA PRO A 215 20.91 -3.11 20.23
C PRO A 215 21.97 -4.18 19.96
N ALA A 216 21.99 -4.77 18.76
CA ALA A 216 23.00 -5.75 18.36
C ALA A 216 24.29 -5.10 17.86
N ASP A 217 24.25 -3.81 17.48
CA ASP A 217 25.42 -3.00 17.13
C ASP A 217 25.43 -1.69 17.95
N PRO A 218 25.82 -1.75 19.23
CA PRO A 218 25.75 -0.60 20.13
C PRO A 218 26.73 0.52 19.77
N ALA A 219 27.69 0.28 18.86
CA ALA A 219 28.60 1.30 18.36
C ALA A 219 27.97 2.15 17.25
N ARG A 220 26.90 1.68 16.63
CA ARG A 220 26.17 2.39 15.60
C ARG A 220 25.32 3.50 16.22
N PRO A 221 25.43 4.75 15.75
CA PRO A 221 24.54 5.81 16.20
C PRO A 221 23.07 5.48 15.95
N ALA A 222 22.20 5.88 16.88
CA ALA A 222 20.76 5.77 16.68
C ALA A 222 20.31 6.65 15.50
N THR A 223 19.37 6.15 14.71
CA THR A 223 18.73 6.92 13.64
C THR A 223 17.65 7.81 14.26
N ALA A 224 17.73 9.12 14.04
CA ALA A 224 16.69 10.07 14.42
C ALA A 224 15.57 10.03 13.36
N VAL A 225 14.32 9.86 13.80
CA VAL A 225 13.14 9.82 12.93
C VAL A 225 12.10 10.78 13.50
N HIS A 226 11.59 11.68 12.67
CA HIS A 226 10.42 12.48 12.99
C HIS A 226 9.17 11.61 12.94
N TYR A 227 8.57 11.31 14.10
CA TYR A 227 7.43 10.41 14.18
C TYR A 227 6.24 11.12 14.84
N PRO A 228 5.18 11.44 14.06
CA PRO A 228 3.99 12.13 14.54
C PRO A 228 3.03 11.13 15.21
N HIS A 229 3.32 10.74 16.46
CA HIS A 229 2.42 9.82 17.19
C HIS A 229 1.10 10.51 17.57
N ALA A 230 0.05 9.73 17.82
CA ALA A 230 -1.29 10.24 18.15
C ALA A 230 -1.24 11.32 19.24
N GLY A 231 -1.91 12.43 18.99
CA GLY A 231 -1.92 13.61 19.88
C GLY A 231 -0.73 14.54 19.75
N ALA A 232 0.32 14.16 18.99
CA ALA A 232 1.48 15.02 18.74
C ALA A 232 1.22 15.98 17.55
N PRO A 233 2.04 17.04 17.38
CA PRO A 233 2.01 17.84 16.15
C PRO A 233 2.44 17.03 14.92
N ASN A 234 1.81 17.33 13.79
CA ASN A 234 2.24 16.87 12.47
C ASN A 234 3.26 17.84 11.84
N ALA A 235 3.87 17.43 10.73
CA ALA A 235 4.66 18.32 9.90
C ALA A 235 3.78 19.46 9.34
N VAL A 236 4.34 20.64 9.21
CA VAL A 236 3.67 21.76 8.55
C VAL A 236 3.85 21.64 7.04
N VAL A 237 2.79 21.26 6.34
CA VAL A 237 2.79 21.13 4.89
C VAL A 237 2.17 22.36 4.25
N THR A 238 2.91 22.98 3.31
CA THR A 238 2.42 24.07 2.47
C THR A 238 2.64 23.73 1.00
N LEU A 239 1.94 24.41 0.10
CA LEU A 239 2.02 24.14 -1.33
C LEU A 239 2.31 25.45 -2.08
N HIS A 240 3.17 25.37 -3.09
CA HIS A 240 3.65 26.55 -3.80
C HIS A 240 3.71 26.28 -5.31
N VAL A 241 3.36 27.29 -6.11
CA VAL A 241 3.66 27.32 -7.54
C VAL A 241 5.01 28.00 -7.72
N LEU A 242 5.97 27.28 -8.28
CA LEU A 242 7.34 27.73 -8.54
C LEU A 242 7.53 27.87 -10.04
N THR A 243 7.75 29.10 -10.54
CA THR A 243 8.03 29.32 -11.96
C THR A 243 9.51 29.08 -12.25
N LEU A 244 9.83 28.61 -13.46
CA LEU A 244 11.23 28.42 -13.89
C LEU A 244 12.03 29.73 -13.93
N GLY A 245 11.35 30.89 -13.97
CA GLY A 245 11.94 32.20 -13.87
C GLY A 245 12.26 32.71 -12.44
N GLY A 246 12.04 31.84 -11.42
CA GLY A 246 12.34 32.13 -10.01
C GLY A 246 11.20 32.80 -9.24
N GLY A 247 9.97 32.88 -9.82
CA GLY A 247 8.78 33.34 -9.11
C GLY A 247 8.23 32.26 -8.20
N ARG A 248 7.67 32.66 -7.04
CA ARG A 248 7.00 31.76 -6.09
C ARG A 248 5.64 32.34 -5.71
N VAL A 249 4.61 31.51 -5.76
CA VAL A 249 3.25 31.83 -5.33
C VAL A 249 2.81 30.82 -4.30
N ASP A 250 2.42 31.28 -3.12
CA ASP A 250 1.92 30.42 -2.04
C ASP A 250 0.47 30.06 -2.31
N VAL A 251 0.14 28.77 -2.37
CA VAL A 251 -1.24 28.28 -2.50
C VAL A 251 -1.90 28.32 -1.12
N ALA A 252 -2.94 29.14 -0.98
CA ALA A 252 -3.59 29.42 0.29
C ALA A 252 -4.82 28.55 0.52
N TRP A 253 -4.87 27.86 1.66
CA TRP A 253 -6.09 27.22 2.15
C TRP A 253 -6.15 27.31 3.69
N ASP A 254 -7.29 27.02 4.27
CA ASP A 254 -7.47 26.94 5.73
C ASP A 254 -6.75 25.73 6.31
N ARG A 255 -5.43 25.84 6.58
CA ARG A 255 -4.59 24.77 7.15
C ARG A 255 -4.89 24.48 8.61
N THR A 256 -5.56 25.37 9.33
CA THR A 256 -5.97 25.13 10.71
C THR A 256 -7.16 24.19 10.75
N GLY A 257 -8.13 24.39 9.87
CA GLY A 257 -9.30 23.52 9.75
C GLY A 257 -9.06 22.25 8.93
N TYR A 258 -8.08 22.29 8.01
CA TYR A 258 -7.77 21.19 7.07
C TYR A 258 -6.26 20.98 7.01
N GLU A 259 -5.73 20.26 7.98
CA GLU A 259 -4.31 20.08 8.21
C GLU A 259 -3.64 19.17 7.18
N TYR A 260 -4.35 18.11 6.73
CA TYR A 260 -3.79 17.13 5.82
C TYR A 260 -3.98 17.52 4.36
N LEU A 261 -2.88 17.57 3.59
CA LEU A 261 -2.88 17.60 2.13
C LEU A 261 -2.91 16.15 1.63
N VAL A 262 -4.08 15.66 1.21
CA VAL A 262 -4.28 14.26 0.78
C VAL A 262 -3.86 14.08 -0.67
N THR A 263 -4.37 14.94 -1.54
CA THR A 263 -4.07 14.91 -2.97
C THR A 263 -3.65 16.29 -3.46
N ALA A 264 -2.78 16.31 -4.44
CA ALA A 264 -2.45 17.50 -5.21
C ALA A 264 -2.12 17.10 -6.64
N GLY A 265 -2.42 17.96 -7.59
CA GLY A 265 -2.11 17.75 -8.99
C GLY A 265 -2.36 18.98 -9.82
N TRP A 266 -1.93 18.94 -11.07
CA TRP A 266 -2.24 19.97 -12.04
C TRP A 266 -2.77 19.31 -13.32
N PRO A 267 -4.07 18.95 -13.34
CA PRO A 267 -4.69 18.30 -14.50
C PRO A 267 -4.64 19.21 -15.76
N VAL A 268 -4.46 18.60 -16.92
CA VAL A 268 -4.28 19.33 -18.20
C VAL A 268 -5.49 20.24 -18.51
N ALA A 269 -6.69 19.78 -18.22
CA ALA A 269 -7.92 20.53 -18.48
C ALA A 269 -8.31 21.50 -17.35
N ALA A 270 -7.58 21.50 -16.22
CA ALA A 270 -7.85 22.39 -15.11
C ALA A 270 -7.33 23.80 -15.34
N THR A 271 -8.03 24.80 -14.80
CA THR A 271 -7.59 26.21 -14.83
C THR A 271 -6.39 26.46 -13.90
N GLY A 272 -6.11 25.55 -12.99
CA GLY A 272 -5.01 25.61 -12.03
C GLY A 272 -4.86 24.32 -11.23
N PRO A 273 -3.99 24.29 -10.24
CA PRO A 273 -3.82 23.13 -9.36
C PRO A 273 -5.11 22.72 -8.65
N VAL A 274 -5.34 21.41 -8.54
CA VAL A 274 -6.47 20.81 -7.82
C VAL A 274 -5.96 20.09 -6.59
N LEU A 275 -6.59 20.34 -5.44
CA LEU A 275 -6.16 19.85 -4.13
C LEU A 275 -7.30 19.11 -3.44
N GLY A 276 -6.97 18.04 -2.74
CA GLY A 276 -7.81 17.42 -1.73
C GLY A 276 -7.20 17.64 -0.35
N VAL A 277 -7.94 18.27 0.56
CA VAL A 277 -7.51 18.52 1.93
C VAL A 277 -8.49 17.92 2.94
N LEU A 278 -7.99 17.57 4.13
CA LEU A 278 -8.72 16.81 5.14
C LEU A 278 -8.47 17.43 6.52
N SER A 279 -9.53 17.53 7.33
CA SER A 279 -9.39 17.92 8.74
C SER A 279 -8.59 16.88 9.52
N ARG A 280 -8.04 17.26 10.65
CA ARG A 280 -7.22 16.36 11.46
C ARG A 280 -8.01 15.14 11.97
N ASP A 281 -9.26 15.35 12.38
CA ASP A 281 -10.18 14.27 12.77
C ASP A 281 -10.73 13.47 11.58
N GLN A 282 -10.35 13.87 10.34
CA GLN A 282 -10.74 13.28 9.07
C GLN A 282 -12.25 13.19 8.81
N ARG A 283 -13.04 13.94 9.57
CA ARG A 283 -14.50 14.02 9.40
C ARG A 283 -14.95 15.05 8.39
N SER A 284 -14.06 15.94 7.97
CA SER A 284 -14.35 16.94 6.94
C SER A 284 -13.25 16.98 5.90
N SER A 285 -13.63 16.97 4.62
CA SER A 285 -12.72 17.12 3.48
C SER A 285 -13.19 18.21 2.53
N ARG A 286 -12.23 18.82 1.82
CA ARG A 286 -12.51 19.79 0.76
C ARG A 286 -11.74 19.45 -0.51
N VAL A 287 -12.37 19.73 -1.65
CA VAL A 287 -11.70 19.83 -2.93
C VAL A 287 -11.57 21.31 -3.28
N LEU A 288 -10.35 21.72 -3.60
CA LEU A 288 -10.00 23.10 -3.88
C LEU A 288 -9.38 23.22 -5.27
N VAL A 289 -9.65 24.32 -5.96
CA VAL A 289 -8.95 24.73 -7.18
C VAL A 289 -8.20 26.02 -6.89
N ALA A 290 -6.91 26.03 -7.17
CA ALA A 290 -6.05 27.19 -6.92
C ALA A 290 -5.84 28.02 -8.19
N ASP A 291 -5.85 29.34 -8.05
CA ASP A 291 -5.36 30.24 -9.07
C ASP A 291 -3.82 30.22 -9.07
N PRO A 292 -3.14 29.82 -10.14
CA PRO A 292 -1.69 29.67 -10.15
C PRO A 292 -0.93 31.01 -10.09
N VAL A 293 -1.61 32.15 -10.31
CA VAL A 293 -1.02 33.49 -10.31
C VAL A 293 -1.12 34.15 -8.94
N THR A 294 -2.29 34.02 -8.29
CA THR A 294 -2.54 34.67 -6.98
C THR A 294 -2.34 33.71 -5.81
N GLY A 295 -2.44 32.41 -6.04
CA GLY A 295 -2.42 31.37 -5.00
C GLY A 295 -3.75 31.26 -4.23
N GLU A 296 -4.74 32.09 -4.54
CA GLU A 296 -6.07 31.97 -3.91
C GLU A 296 -6.76 30.67 -4.31
N THR A 297 -7.45 30.03 -3.35
CA THR A 297 -8.18 28.79 -3.60
C THR A 297 -9.67 29.01 -3.56
N THR A 298 -10.38 28.34 -4.48
CA THR A 298 -11.83 28.23 -4.47
C THR A 298 -12.21 26.84 -4.00
N THR A 299 -13.07 26.75 -2.97
CA THR A 299 -13.67 25.48 -2.57
C THR A 299 -14.74 25.07 -3.55
N VAL A 300 -14.54 23.95 -4.22
CA VAL A 300 -15.50 23.41 -5.20
C VAL A 300 -16.37 22.29 -4.61
N GLU A 301 -15.89 21.62 -3.57
CA GLU A 301 -16.65 20.64 -2.82
C GLU A 301 -16.25 20.64 -1.35
N THR A 302 -17.22 20.43 -0.44
CA THR A 302 -17.01 20.14 0.98
C THR A 302 -17.81 18.91 1.34
N ARG A 303 -17.22 18.02 2.13
CA ARG A 303 -17.85 16.80 2.63
C ARG A 303 -17.66 16.70 4.13
N CYS A 304 -18.68 16.15 4.79
CA CYS A 304 -18.61 15.82 6.21
C CYS A 304 -19.19 14.43 6.42
N ASP A 305 -18.64 13.72 7.39
CA ASP A 305 -19.12 12.41 7.83
C ASP A 305 -18.94 12.31 9.34
N GLU A 306 -19.84 11.58 10.02
CA GLU A 306 -19.77 11.43 11.47
C GLU A 306 -18.60 10.55 11.92
N ALA A 307 -18.19 9.59 11.10
CA ALA A 307 -17.05 8.72 11.36
C ALA A 307 -15.78 9.30 10.71
N PHE A 308 -15.68 9.24 9.39
CA PHE A 308 -14.58 9.81 8.61
C PHE A 308 -14.94 9.90 7.13
N THR A 309 -14.36 10.87 6.42
CA THR A 309 -14.43 10.99 4.96
C THR A 309 -13.29 10.21 4.31
N GLN A 310 -13.52 9.74 3.09
CA GLN A 310 -12.52 9.02 2.30
C GLN A 310 -12.58 9.47 0.84
N ALA A 311 -11.42 9.71 0.26
CA ALA A 311 -11.30 9.98 -1.17
C ALA A 311 -11.18 8.65 -1.94
N VAL A 312 -11.79 8.57 -3.12
CA VAL A 312 -11.54 7.46 -4.04
C VAL A 312 -10.20 7.69 -4.72
N PRO A 313 -9.27 6.73 -4.73
CA PRO A 313 -7.99 6.85 -5.44
C PRO A 313 -8.16 7.27 -6.90
N GLY A 314 -7.33 8.20 -7.38
CA GLY A 314 -7.46 8.79 -8.70
C GLY A 314 -8.45 9.97 -8.77
N THR A 315 -8.95 10.45 -7.63
CA THR A 315 -9.77 11.66 -7.50
C THR A 315 -9.20 12.59 -6.44
N PRO A 316 -9.46 13.93 -6.49
CA PRO A 316 -10.15 14.64 -7.56
C PRO A 316 -9.33 14.70 -8.86
N ASP A 317 -10.03 14.80 -10.01
CA ASP A 317 -9.44 15.03 -11.33
C ASP A 317 -10.35 15.95 -12.16
N VAL A 318 -9.86 16.46 -13.29
CA VAL A 318 -10.64 17.29 -14.23
C VAL A 318 -10.68 16.59 -15.57
N LEU A 319 -11.88 16.29 -16.03
CA LEU A 319 -12.15 15.65 -17.32
C LEU A 319 -11.73 16.56 -18.48
N ALA A 320 -11.52 15.98 -19.66
CA ALA A 320 -11.07 16.71 -20.84
C ALA A 320 -11.98 17.88 -21.26
N ASP A 321 -13.25 17.84 -20.89
CA ASP A 321 -14.24 18.91 -21.12
C ASP A 321 -14.30 19.97 -19.98
N GLY A 322 -13.45 19.83 -18.96
CA GLY A 322 -13.35 20.77 -17.83
C GLY A 322 -14.27 20.44 -16.65
N ARG A 323 -15.11 19.39 -16.72
CA ARG A 323 -15.92 18.95 -15.58
C ARG A 323 -15.06 18.34 -14.48
N LEU A 324 -15.47 18.58 -13.23
CA LEU A 324 -14.77 18.05 -12.05
C LEU A 324 -15.22 16.62 -11.73
N LEU A 325 -14.27 15.69 -11.73
CA LEU A 325 -14.45 14.32 -11.22
C LEU A 325 -14.07 14.27 -9.74
N THR A 326 -14.99 13.79 -8.92
CA THR A 326 -14.73 13.55 -7.48
C THR A 326 -15.16 12.16 -7.08
N GLY A 327 -14.51 11.61 -6.03
CA GLY A 327 -14.89 10.33 -5.45
C GLY A 327 -15.38 10.53 -4.02
N ARG A 328 -16.51 9.97 -3.63
CA ARG A 328 -17.02 10.00 -2.26
C ARG A 328 -17.24 8.58 -1.80
N GLU A 329 -16.60 8.22 -0.69
CA GLU A 329 -16.73 6.87 -0.13
C GLU A 329 -16.29 5.81 -1.15
N ASP A 330 -17.24 5.16 -1.77
CA ASP A 330 -17.07 4.10 -2.76
C ASP A 330 -17.70 4.46 -4.14
N ARG A 331 -17.96 5.75 -4.42
CA ARG A 331 -18.66 6.20 -5.65
C ARG A 331 -18.00 7.39 -6.32
N LEU A 332 -18.21 7.50 -7.64
CA LEU A 332 -17.76 8.63 -8.46
C LEU A 332 -18.89 9.62 -8.74
N TYR A 333 -18.51 10.88 -8.84
CA TYR A 333 -19.41 12.01 -9.13
C TYR A 333 -18.73 12.94 -10.16
N VAL A 334 -19.53 13.48 -11.08
CA VAL A 334 -19.12 14.53 -12.00
C VAL A 334 -19.97 15.77 -11.72
N ASP A 335 -19.34 16.91 -11.44
CA ASP A 335 -20.00 18.14 -11.03
C ASP A 335 -21.06 17.94 -9.93
N GLY A 336 -20.78 17.06 -8.98
CA GLY A 336 -21.66 16.71 -7.86
C GLY A 336 -22.78 15.73 -8.18
N SER A 337 -22.97 15.34 -9.45
CA SER A 337 -23.95 14.33 -9.87
C SER A 337 -23.34 12.94 -9.83
N ALA A 338 -24.06 11.95 -9.27
CA ALA A 338 -23.56 10.57 -9.17
C ALA A 338 -23.34 9.97 -10.57
N LEU A 339 -22.15 9.47 -10.81
CA LEU A 339 -21.75 8.83 -12.07
C LEU A 339 -21.87 7.30 -11.98
N THR A 340 -21.49 6.71 -10.85
CA THR A 340 -21.54 5.25 -10.63
C THR A 340 -22.76 4.85 -9.81
N PRO A 341 -23.36 3.66 -10.08
CA PRO A 341 -24.50 3.15 -9.31
C PRO A 341 -24.04 2.69 -7.90
N PRO A 342 -24.97 2.61 -6.92
CA PRO A 342 -24.62 2.26 -5.55
C PRO A 342 -24.14 0.80 -5.37
N GLU A 343 -24.43 -0.08 -6.34
CA GLU A 343 -24.01 -1.49 -6.32
C GLU A 343 -22.53 -1.68 -6.72
N LEU A 344 -21.92 -0.66 -7.32
CA LEU A 344 -20.51 -0.68 -7.70
C LEU A 344 -19.68 0.05 -6.62
N TYR A 345 -19.00 -0.72 -5.79
CA TYR A 345 -17.95 -0.19 -4.90
C TYR A 345 -16.72 0.15 -5.74
N VAL A 346 -16.44 1.43 -5.90
CA VAL A 346 -15.27 1.92 -6.65
C VAL A 346 -14.04 1.88 -5.76
N ARG A 347 -13.03 1.12 -6.16
CA ARG A 347 -11.72 1.05 -5.48
C ARG A 347 -10.75 2.11 -5.97
N GLY A 348 -10.94 2.60 -7.20
CA GLY A 348 -10.13 3.67 -7.77
C GLY A 348 -10.37 3.89 -9.25
N VAL A 349 -9.96 5.07 -9.73
CA VAL A 349 -9.88 5.43 -11.15
C VAL A 349 -8.45 5.16 -11.61
N SER A 350 -8.28 4.31 -12.62
CA SER A 350 -6.98 3.84 -13.10
C SER A 350 -6.57 4.40 -14.46
N GLY A 351 -7.39 5.28 -15.05
CA GLY A 351 -7.09 5.95 -16.31
C GLY A 351 -8.32 6.32 -17.11
N HIS A 352 -8.09 6.65 -18.39
CA HIS A 352 -9.12 6.96 -19.36
C HIS A 352 -8.97 6.04 -20.58
N LEU A 353 -10.09 5.48 -21.07
CA LEU A 353 -10.18 4.63 -22.25
C LEU A 353 -11.20 5.23 -23.22
N ASP A 354 -10.75 5.70 -24.38
CA ASP A 354 -11.61 6.38 -25.38
C ASP A 354 -12.46 7.54 -24.82
N GLY A 355 -11.93 8.27 -23.84
CA GLY A 355 -12.62 9.37 -23.18
C GLY A 355 -13.49 8.98 -21.99
N ASP A 356 -13.82 7.69 -21.80
CA ASP A 356 -14.50 7.18 -20.61
C ASP A 356 -13.51 6.86 -19.49
N LEU A 357 -14.01 6.72 -18.25
CA LEU A 357 -13.16 6.35 -17.12
C LEU A 357 -12.89 4.84 -17.12
N LEU A 358 -11.65 4.47 -16.86
CA LEU A 358 -11.28 3.12 -16.46
C LEU A 358 -11.28 3.05 -14.93
N VAL A 359 -12.11 2.17 -14.37
CA VAL A 359 -12.37 2.08 -12.94
C VAL A 359 -12.09 0.67 -12.45
N GLU A 360 -11.42 0.56 -11.33
CA GLU A 360 -11.31 -0.68 -10.57
C GLU A 360 -12.40 -0.72 -9.50
N GLY A 361 -13.14 -1.83 -9.41
CA GLY A 361 -14.28 -1.88 -8.49
C GLY A 361 -14.90 -3.25 -8.33
N THR A 362 -15.71 -3.36 -7.28
CA THR A 362 -16.37 -4.59 -6.83
C THR A 362 -17.88 -4.43 -6.93
N ALA A 363 -18.59 -5.45 -7.46
CA ALA A 363 -20.04 -5.47 -7.49
C ALA A 363 -20.56 -6.82 -6.94
N GLY A 364 -21.06 -6.80 -5.69
CA GLY A 364 -21.69 -7.96 -5.06
C GLY A 364 -20.76 -9.07 -4.56
N GLU A 365 -19.51 -9.13 -5.00
CA GLU A 365 -18.51 -10.14 -4.64
C GLU A 365 -17.24 -9.47 -4.10
N PRO A 366 -17.19 -9.17 -2.78
CA PRO A 366 -16.08 -8.39 -2.20
C PRO A 366 -14.70 -9.05 -2.37
N GLU A 367 -14.64 -10.37 -2.50
CA GLU A 367 -13.41 -11.12 -2.81
C GLU A 367 -12.89 -10.91 -4.23
N CYS A 368 -13.70 -10.29 -5.12
CA CYS A 368 -13.34 -9.97 -6.50
C CYS A 368 -13.08 -8.48 -6.69
N ASN A 369 -12.18 -8.15 -7.60
CA ASN A 369 -12.02 -6.82 -8.16
C ASN A 369 -12.08 -6.91 -9.68
N HIS A 370 -12.87 -6.05 -10.30
CA HIS A 370 -13.04 -6.01 -11.76
C HIS A 370 -12.64 -4.66 -12.31
N VAL A 371 -12.29 -4.67 -13.61
CA VAL A 371 -12.05 -3.46 -14.38
C VAL A 371 -13.33 -3.09 -15.13
N TRP A 372 -13.72 -1.84 -15.01
CA TRP A 372 -14.96 -1.29 -15.56
C TRP A 372 -14.66 -0.10 -16.45
N ARG A 373 -15.40 0.03 -17.55
CA ARG A 373 -15.53 1.25 -18.34
C ARG A 373 -16.74 2.00 -17.85
N VAL A 374 -16.56 3.23 -17.41
CA VAL A 374 -17.64 4.08 -16.88
C VAL A 374 -17.78 5.31 -17.79
N PRO A 375 -18.91 5.42 -18.54
CA PRO A 375 -19.14 6.56 -19.42
C PRO A 375 -19.20 7.87 -18.65
N VAL A 376 -18.39 8.88 -19.03
CA VAL A 376 -18.32 10.20 -18.35
C VAL A 376 -19.59 11.02 -18.51
N ASP A 377 -20.41 10.74 -19.53
CA ASP A 377 -21.70 11.41 -19.79
C ASP A 377 -22.89 10.70 -19.13
N GLY A 378 -22.61 9.69 -18.30
CA GLY A 378 -23.63 8.86 -17.67
C GLY A 378 -24.01 7.64 -18.52
N GLY A 379 -24.56 6.65 -17.86
CA GLY A 379 -24.90 5.37 -18.46
C GLY A 379 -24.51 4.22 -17.56
N ALA A 380 -24.82 2.99 -17.98
CA ALA A 380 -24.46 1.81 -17.21
C ALA A 380 -22.94 1.53 -17.34
N PRO A 381 -22.22 1.32 -16.24
CA PRO A 381 -20.84 0.81 -16.29
C PRO A 381 -20.77 -0.53 -17.03
N GLU A 382 -19.77 -0.68 -17.88
CA GLU A 382 -19.45 -1.92 -18.58
C GLU A 382 -18.31 -2.64 -17.89
N ARG A 383 -18.51 -3.91 -17.50
CA ARG A 383 -17.43 -4.74 -16.92
C ARG A 383 -16.56 -5.32 -18.04
N LEU A 384 -15.28 -4.99 -18.02
CA LEU A 384 -14.29 -5.41 -19.03
C LEU A 384 -13.62 -6.76 -18.71
N THR A 385 -13.67 -7.22 -17.45
CA THR A 385 -13.09 -8.49 -17.01
C THR A 385 -14.20 -9.47 -16.65
N ALA A 386 -14.16 -10.68 -17.22
CA ALA A 386 -15.25 -11.66 -17.10
C ALA A 386 -15.05 -12.66 -15.95
N ASP A 387 -13.81 -13.10 -15.72
CA ASP A 387 -13.50 -14.19 -14.82
C ASP A 387 -13.61 -13.78 -13.35
N HIS A 388 -14.02 -14.72 -12.50
CA HIS A 388 -13.97 -14.57 -11.05
C HIS A 388 -12.51 -14.42 -10.60
N GLY A 389 -12.13 -13.22 -10.13
CA GLY A 389 -10.74 -12.91 -9.82
C GLY A 389 -10.51 -11.49 -9.31
N TYR A 390 -9.26 -11.15 -9.16
CA TYR A 390 -8.81 -9.87 -8.65
C TYR A 390 -7.98 -9.16 -9.72
N HIS A 391 -8.61 -8.30 -10.49
CA HIS A 391 -8.05 -7.70 -11.71
C HIS A 391 -7.73 -6.23 -11.51
N SER A 392 -6.80 -5.72 -12.32
CA SER A 392 -6.51 -4.30 -12.41
C SER A 392 -6.27 -3.90 -13.87
N GLY A 393 -6.41 -2.62 -14.17
CA GLY A 393 -6.28 -2.11 -15.54
C GLY A 393 -5.52 -0.80 -15.64
N ARG A 394 -4.98 -0.53 -16.83
CA ARG A 394 -4.44 0.77 -17.25
C ARG A 394 -4.88 1.04 -18.69
N ALA A 395 -5.02 2.30 -19.03
CA ALA A 395 -5.38 2.66 -20.40
C ALA A 395 -4.63 3.90 -20.88
N GLY A 396 -4.54 4.05 -22.20
CA GLY A 396 -4.09 5.24 -22.91
C GLY A 396 -4.65 5.23 -24.31
N ALA A 397 -5.30 6.32 -24.73
CA ALA A 397 -6.13 6.35 -25.92
C ALA A 397 -7.06 5.11 -26.02
N GLU A 398 -7.03 4.36 -27.11
CA GLU A 398 -7.83 3.13 -27.33
C GLU A 398 -7.12 1.84 -26.81
N THR A 399 -5.96 1.95 -26.16
CA THR A 399 -5.24 0.79 -25.65
C THR A 399 -5.62 0.48 -24.21
N LEU A 400 -6.09 -0.73 -23.98
CA LEU A 400 -6.41 -1.28 -22.66
C LEU A 400 -5.36 -2.31 -22.25
N LEU A 401 -4.76 -2.13 -21.09
CA LEU A 401 -3.93 -3.13 -20.43
C LEU A 401 -4.71 -3.73 -19.25
N LEU A 402 -4.79 -5.05 -19.20
CA LEU A 402 -5.38 -5.78 -18.08
C LEU A 402 -4.31 -6.60 -17.36
N VAL A 403 -4.36 -6.60 -16.03
CA VAL A 403 -3.61 -7.54 -15.17
C VAL A 403 -4.63 -8.43 -14.48
N GLU A 404 -4.68 -9.66 -14.92
CA GLU A 404 -5.67 -10.63 -14.46
C GLU A 404 -5.04 -11.60 -13.46
N ARG A 405 -5.74 -11.79 -12.34
CA ARG A 405 -5.40 -12.77 -11.30
C ARG A 405 -6.64 -13.54 -10.93
N SER A 406 -6.53 -14.87 -10.79
CA SER A 406 -7.61 -15.72 -10.32
C SER A 406 -7.08 -16.90 -9.52
N LEU A 407 -7.96 -17.71 -8.93
CA LEU A 407 -7.57 -18.95 -8.27
C LEU A 407 -7.03 -19.98 -9.26
N ASP A 408 -7.44 -19.92 -10.52
CA ASP A 408 -7.01 -20.87 -11.56
C ASP A 408 -5.68 -20.47 -12.22
N LEU A 409 -5.35 -19.18 -12.24
CA LEU A 409 -4.10 -18.70 -12.80
C LEU A 409 -2.94 -18.91 -11.80
N PRO A 410 -1.84 -19.56 -12.23
CA PRO A 410 -0.67 -19.75 -11.37
C PRO A 410 0.09 -18.46 -11.10
N ASP A 411 -0.05 -17.47 -11.96
CA ASP A 411 0.63 -16.19 -11.99
C ASP A 411 -0.31 -15.10 -12.51
N ALA A 412 0.03 -13.84 -12.28
CA ALA A 412 -0.68 -12.72 -12.90
C ALA A 412 -0.47 -12.75 -14.43
N ARG A 413 -1.54 -12.65 -15.18
CA ARG A 413 -1.51 -12.52 -16.63
C ARG A 413 -1.70 -11.05 -17.02
N MET A 414 -0.73 -10.49 -17.70
CA MET A 414 -0.80 -9.13 -18.24
C MET A 414 -1.06 -9.18 -19.74
N THR A 415 -2.18 -8.59 -20.17
CA THR A 415 -2.58 -8.53 -21.58
C THR A 415 -2.77 -7.09 -22.02
N VAL A 416 -2.42 -6.81 -23.27
CA VAL A 416 -2.58 -5.49 -23.92
C VAL A 416 -3.52 -5.67 -25.09
N HIS A 417 -4.61 -4.91 -25.12
CA HIS A 417 -5.65 -4.93 -26.15
C HIS A 417 -5.62 -3.61 -26.92
N ARG A 418 -5.47 -3.68 -28.25
CA ARG A 418 -5.48 -2.52 -29.15
C ARG A 418 -5.98 -2.91 -30.54
N ASP A 419 -6.94 -2.16 -31.10
CA ASP A 419 -7.41 -2.35 -32.50
C ASP A 419 -7.79 -3.80 -32.85
N GLY A 420 -8.38 -4.53 -31.89
CA GLY A 420 -8.74 -5.95 -32.05
C GLY A 420 -7.57 -6.92 -31.93
N SER A 421 -6.36 -6.45 -31.71
CA SER A 421 -5.19 -7.26 -31.37
C SER A 421 -5.07 -7.45 -29.86
N GLU A 422 -4.54 -8.62 -29.46
CA GLU A 422 -4.24 -8.94 -28.07
C GLU A 422 -2.82 -9.47 -27.94
N TRP A 423 -2.06 -8.90 -27.00
CA TRP A 423 -0.68 -9.31 -26.71
C TRP A 423 -0.53 -9.67 -25.25
N THR A 424 -0.02 -10.85 -24.96
CA THR A 424 0.34 -11.24 -23.59
C THR A 424 1.77 -10.81 -23.30
N VAL A 425 1.97 -9.98 -22.26
CA VAL A 425 3.29 -9.62 -21.75
C VAL A 425 3.91 -10.83 -21.04
N ARG A 426 5.12 -11.20 -21.42
CA ARG A 426 5.77 -12.41 -20.84
C ARG A 426 6.06 -12.24 -19.36
N SER A 427 5.77 -13.27 -18.57
CA SER A 427 6.24 -13.45 -17.20
C SER A 427 7.44 -14.37 -17.16
N PHE A 428 8.43 -14.05 -16.31
CA PHE A 428 9.58 -14.90 -15.99
C PHE A 428 9.52 -15.44 -14.56
N ALA A 429 8.36 -15.34 -13.93
CA ALA A 429 8.15 -15.79 -12.57
C ALA A 429 8.33 -17.32 -12.42
N VAL A 430 8.78 -17.72 -11.26
CA VAL A 430 8.77 -19.13 -10.86
C VAL A 430 7.34 -19.54 -10.54
N ALA A 431 6.86 -20.63 -11.12
CA ALA A 431 5.55 -21.15 -10.78
C ALA A 431 5.52 -21.63 -9.32
N PRO A 432 4.44 -21.32 -8.55
CA PRO A 432 4.26 -21.85 -7.20
C PRO A 432 4.25 -23.39 -7.18
N PRO A 433 4.78 -24.03 -6.11
CA PRO A 433 4.91 -25.50 -6.06
C PRO A 433 3.58 -26.24 -5.89
N TYR A 434 2.50 -25.54 -5.58
CA TYR A 434 1.16 -26.08 -5.39
C TYR A 434 0.07 -25.04 -5.75
N ALA A 435 -1.16 -25.53 -5.90
CA ALA A 435 -2.34 -24.71 -6.15
C ALA A 435 -3.25 -24.75 -4.91
N PRO A 436 -3.28 -23.69 -4.10
CA PRO A 436 -4.22 -23.58 -2.98
C PRO A 436 -5.68 -23.70 -3.44
N ARG A 437 -6.52 -24.25 -2.57
CA ARG A 437 -7.95 -24.38 -2.81
C ARG A 437 -8.74 -23.84 -1.61
N PRO A 438 -8.78 -22.51 -1.43
CA PRO A 438 -9.59 -21.92 -0.38
C PRO A 438 -11.07 -22.20 -0.67
N VAL A 439 -11.81 -22.56 0.37
CA VAL A 439 -13.27 -22.57 0.32
C VAL A 439 -13.72 -21.18 0.76
N LEU A 440 -14.08 -20.35 -0.21
CA LEU A 440 -14.57 -18.99 0.04
C LEU A 440 -16.02 -19.05 0.50
N ALA A 441 -16.38 -18.28 1.52
CA ALA A 441 -17.70 -18.20 2.10
C ALA A 441 -18.02 -16.77 2.59
N ARG A 442 -19.31 -16.50 2.82
CA ARG A 442 -19.79 -15.27 3.46
C ARG A 442 -20.69 -15.67 4.61
N VAL A 443 -20.16 -15.59 5.81
CA VAL A 443 -20.81 -16.15 7.00
C VAL A 443 -21.41 -15.06 7.88
N THR A 444 -22.30 -15.47 8.77
CA THR A 444 -23.08 -14.61 9.68
C THR A 444 -24.09 -13.70 8.94
N GLU A 445 -24.93 -13.02 9.69
CA GLU A 445 -25.85 -12.01 9.15
C GLU A 445 -25.11 -10.82 8.53
N ARG A 446 -23.90 -10.52 9.01
CA ARG A 446 -23.00 -9.49 8.49
C ARG A 446 -22.33 -9.87 7.17
N ARG A 447 -22.52 -11.11 6.69
CA ARG A 447 -21.94 -11.64 5.45
C ARG A 447 -20.41 -11.47 5.39
N LEU A 448 -19.74 -11.76 6.52
CA LEU A 448 -18.29 -11.62 6.65
C LEU A 448 -17.56 -12.47 5.60
N PRO A 449 -16.76 -11.89 4.71
CA PRO A 449 -15.93 -12.65 3.77
C PRO A 449 -14.97 -13.53 4.56
N SER A 450 -14.96 -14.81 4.22
CA SER A 450 -14.23 -15.82 4.96
C SER A 450 -13.67 -16.88 4.02
N ALA A 451 -12.59 -17.53 4.45
CA ALA A 451 -12.01 -18.66 3.73
C ALA A 451 -11.58 -19.75 4.70
N VAL A 452 -11.72 -21.00 4.25
CA VAL A 452 -11.19 -22.18 4.95
C VAL A 452 -10.26 -22.93 4.02
N LEU A 453 -9.06 -23.28 4.52
CA LEU A 453 -8.10 -24.14 3.81
C LEU A 453 -7.79 -25.37 4.67
N TYR A 454 -7.76 -26.51 4.00
CA TYR A 454 -7.35 -27.78 4.58
C TYR A 454 -5.99 -28.25 4.04
N PRO A 455 -5.26 -29.10 4.77
CA PRO A 455 -4.05 -29.74 4.25
C PRO A 455 -4.30 -30.48 2.94
N ALA A 456 -3.30 -30.53 2.07
CA ALA A 456 -3.37 -31.38 0.89
C ALA A 456 -3.62 -32.84 1.30
N GLY A 457 -4.71 -33.42 0.79
CA GLY A 457 -5.10 -34.80 1.13
C GLY A 457 -5.89 -34.95 2.43
N HIS A 458 -6.36 -33.88 3.06
CA HIS A 458 -7.32 -33.95 4.17
C HIS A 458 -8.52 -34.81 3.82
N ARG A 459 -8.99 -35.57 4.79
CA ARG A 459 -10.19 -36.43 4.66
C ARG A 459 -11.30 -35.89 5.54
N ALA A 460 -12.47 -35.72 4.97
CA ALA A 460 -13.64 -35.30 5.74
C ALA A 460 -13.90 -36.27 6.90
N GLY A 461 -14.12 -35.73 8.08
CA GLY A 461 -14.29 -36.47 9.33
C GLY A 461 -13.03 -36.56 10.21
N ASP A 462 -11.90 -36.05 9.76
CA ASP A 462 -10.66 -35.96 10.55
C ASP A 462 -10.52 -34.54 11.16
N PRO A 463 -10.88 -34.31 12.45
CA PRO A 463 -10.85 -32.99 13.04
C PRO A 463 -9.42 -32.42 13.14
N LEU A 464 -9.24 -31.17 12.71
CA LEU A 464 -7.97 -30.47 12.70
C LEU A 464 -7.97 -29.27 13.67
N PRO A 465 -6.84 -29.00 14.37
CA PRO A 465 -6.67 -27.75 15.08
C PRO A 465 -6.82 -26.57 14.11
N VAL A 466 -7.47 -25.51 14.58
CA VAL A 466 -7.70 -24.32 13.75
C VAL A 466 -6.55 -23.33 13.93
N LEU A 467 -6.06 -22.78 12.82
CA LEU A 467 -5.21 -21.59 12.80
C LEU A 467 -5.97 -20.45 12.12
N MET A 468 -6.37 -19.45 12.88
CA MET A 468 -6.87 -18.20 12.30
C MET A 468 -5.68 -17.32 11.88
N ASP A 469 -5.74 -16.79 10.66
CA ASP A 469 -4.67 -15.96 10.07
C ASP A 469 -5.26 -14.68 9.44
N PRO A 470 -5.95 -13.82 10.21
CA PRO A 470 -6.56 -12.61 9.70
C PRO A 470 -5.60 -11.41 9.70
N TYR A 471 -5.80 -10.47 8.77
CA TYR A 471 -5.45 -9.07 8.99
C TYR A 471 -6.63 -8.35 9.68
N ALA A 472 -7.81 -8.45 9.08
CA ALA A 472 -9.13 -8.04 9.59
C ALA A 472 -9.19 -6.61 10.13
N GLY A 473 -8.57 -5.69 9.45
CA GLY A 473 -8.52 -4.28 9.85
C GLY A 473 -8.51 -3.32 8.68
N PRO A 474 -8.46 -2.03 8.99
CA PRO A 474 -8.38 -0.99 7.99
C PRO A 474 -7.22 -1.17 6.99
N HIS A 475 -7.43 -0.67 5.79
CA HIS A 475 -6.46 -0.55 4.70
C HIS A 475 -6.09 -1.85 3.97
N HIS A 476 -6.46 -3.05 4.48
CA HIS A 476 -6.08 -4.29 3.81
C HIS A 476 -7.20 -5.35 3.82
N GLN A 477 -7.34 -6.08 2.71
CA GLN A 477 -8.27 -7.17 2.51
C GLN A 477 -7.51 -8.47 2.24
N GLU A 478 -7.80 -9.53 3.00
CA GLU A 478 -7.15 -10.84 2.87
C GLU A 478 -7.98 -11.85 2.05
N VAL A 479 -9.31 -11.80 2.17
CA VAL A 479 -10.19 -12.75 1.47
C VAL A 479 -10.40 -12.28 0.05
N VAL A 480 -9.54 -12.75 -0.85
CA VAL A 480 -9.50 -12.33 -2.26
C VAL A 480 -9.43 -13.54 -3.21
N ALA A 481 -10.03 -13.39 -4.39
CA ALA A 481 -10.19 -14.47 -5.36
C ALA A 481 -8.98 -14.62 -6.29
N TYR A 482 -7.74 -14.70 -5.74
CA TYR A 482 -6.57 -15.02 -6.55
C TYR A 482 -5.57 -15.93 -5.81
N ARG A 483 -4.91 -16.80 -6.56
CA ARG A 483 -4.05 -17.89 -6.05
C ARG A 483 -2.91 -17.42 -5.14
N GLY A 484 -2.24 -16.33 -5.53
CA GLY A 484 -1.04 -15.84 -4.83
C GLY A 484 -1.28 -15.52 -3.36
N ALA A 485 -2.46 -15.02 -2.99
CA ALA A 485 -2.83 -14.71 -1.61
C ALA A 485 -2.89 -15.94 -0.70
N TRP A 486 -3.14 -17.11 -1.27
CA TRP A 486 -3.39 -18.35 -0.52
C TRP A 486 -2.18 -19.28 -0.43
N LEU A 487 -1.01 -18.90 -0.95
CA LEU A 487 0.16 -19.78 -0.96
C LEU A 487 0.70 -20.00 0.47
N GLU A 488 0.87 -18.97 1.26
CA GLU A 488 1.32 -19.10 2.65
C GLU A 488 0.23 -19.72 3.55
N PRO A 489 -1.05 -19.32 3.49
CA PRO A 489 -2.14 -20.01 4.19
C PRO A 489 -2.22 -21.52 3.87
N GLN A 490 -2.00 -21.94 2.62
CA GLN A 490 -1.93 -23.37 2.28
C GLN A 490 -0.72 -24.06 2.90
N TRP A 491 0.46 -23.40 2.93
CA TRP A 491 1.62 -23.96 3.62
C TRP A 491 1.32 -24.18 5.10
N TRP A 492 0.64 -23.26 5.75
CA TRP A 492 0.18 -23.42 7.13
C TRP A 492 -0.80 -24.58 7.29
N ALA A 493 -1.73 -24.72 6.36
CA ALA A 493 -2.64 -25.86 6.36
C ALA A 493 -1.86 -27.19 6.27
N ASP A 494 -0.86 -27.26 5.39
CA ASP A 494 -0.02 -28.45 5.22
C ASP A 494 0.88 -28.73 6.44
N GLN A 495 0.98 -27.81 7.42
CA GLN A 495 1.60 -28.07 8.73
C GLN A 495 0.63 -28.77 9.71
N GLY A 496 -0.59 -29.12 9.29
CA GLY A 496 -1.57 -29.88 10.06
C GLY A 496 -2.65 -29.04 10.73
N PHE A 497 -2.97 -27.88 10.17
CA PHE A 497 -4.04 -27.00 10.65
C PHE A 497 -5.20 -26.94 9.64
N ALA A 498 -6.40 -26.68 10.11
CA ALA A 498 -7.40 -26.01 9.28
C ALA A 498 -7.18 -24.50 9.39
N VAL A 499 -6.81 -23.86 8.28
CA VAL A 499 -6.55 -22.40 8.28
C VAL A 499 -7.83 -21.65 7.97
N VAL A 500 -8.16 -20.66 8.79
CA VAL A 500 -9.34 -19.81 8.65
C VAL A 500 -8.90 -18.36 8.53
N VAL A 501 -9.35 -17.69 7.47
CA VAL A 501 -9.12 -16.26 7.23
C VAL A 501 -10.47 -15.57 7.16
N VAL A 502 -10.61 -14.43 7.84
CA VAL A 502 -11.87 -13.69 7.91
C VAL A 502 -11.60 -12.18 7.79
N ASP A 503 -12.26 -11.53 6.86
CA ASP A 503 -12.31 -10.07 6.77
C ASP A 503 -13.46 -9.55 7.64
N GLY A 504 -13.12 -8.94 8.76
CA GLY A 504 -14.06 -8.31 9.68
C GLY A 504 -14.31 -6.84 9.35
N ARG A 505 -15.19 -6.19 10.12
CA ARG A 505 -15.44 -4.74 10.01
C ARG A 505 -14.14 -3.94 10.06
N GLY A 506 -14.08 -2.87 9.27
CA GLY A 506 -12.88 -2.08 9.01
C GLY A 506 -12.18 -2.46 7.70
N THR A 507 -12.35 -3.69 7.18
CA THR A 507 -11.75 -4.13 5.92
C THR A 507 -12.35 -3.36 4.73
N PRO A 508 -11.51 -2.80 3.83
CA PRO A 508 -11.95 -2.07 2.64
C PRO A 508 -12.54 -3.00 1.56
N GLY A 509 -13.28 -2.40 0.61
CA GLY A 509 -13.75 -3.09 -0.58
C GLY A 509 -15.07 -3.85 -0.43
N ILE A 510 -15.73 -3.73 0.71
CA ILE A 510 -17.03 -4.34 0.99
C ILE A 510 -18.13 -3.28 0.91
N SER A 511 -18.06 -2.27 1.77
CA SER A 511 -18.86 -1.05 1.73
C SER A 511 -18.26 0.01 2.67
N ALA A 512 -18.58 1.28 2.43
CA ALA A 512 -18.17 2.37 3.31
C ALA A 512 -18.70 2.19 4.76
N GLU A 513 -19.92 1.67 4.93
CA GLU A 513 -20.49 1.37 6.24
C GLU A 513 -19.68 0.28 6.97
N PHE A 514 -19.25 -0.75 6.25
CA PHE A 514 -18.44 -1.84 6.80
C PHE A 514 -17.08 -1.32 7.28
N GLU A 515 -16.44 -0.44 6.52
CA GLU A 515 -15.18 0.20 6.91
C GLU A 515 -15.33 1.08 8.16
N ARG A 516 -16.44 1.84 8.25
CA ARG A 516 -16.75 2.70 9.40
C ARG A 516 -17.14 1.93 10.65
N GLY A 517 -17.44 0.65 10.56
CA GLY A 517 -17.85 -0.21 11.66
C GLY A 517 -16.85 -0.36 12.80
N VAL A 518 -15.64 0.21 12.66
CA VAL A 518 -14.57 0.24 13.67
C VAL A 518 -14.33 1.64 14.24
N ALA A 519 -15.11 2.65 13.83
CA ALA A 519 -14.97 3.99 14.36
C ALA A 519 -15.24 4.01 15.88
N GLY A 520 -14.30 4.54 16.64
CA GLY A 520 -14.32 4.59 18.11
C GLY A 520 -13.87 3.31 18.81
N ASP A 521 -13.66 2.18 18.08
CA ASP A 521 -13.23 0.91 18.69
C ASP A 521 -12.54 -0.01 17.68
N LEU A 522 -11.22 -0.08 17.75
CA LEU A 522 -10.38 -0.96 16.91
C LEU A 522 -10.16 -2.37 17.50
N ALA A 523 -10.85 -2.73 18.59
CA ALA A 523 -10.71 -4.02 19.25
C ALA A 523 -12.01 -4.84 19.25
N GLY A 524 -13.09 -4.29 19.80
CA GLY A 524 -14.35 -5.00 20.02
C GLY A 524 -14.99 -5.54 18.74
N PRO A 525 -15.28 -4.68 17.73
CA PRO A 525 -15.89 -5.09 16.48
C PRO A 525 -15.08 -6.14 15.74
N VAL A 526 -13.77 -5.94 15.58
CA VAL A 526 -12.90 -6.83 14.81
C VAL A 526 -12.77 -8.20 15.48
N LEU A 527 -12.61 -8.25 16.81
CA LEU A 527 -12.50 -9.51 17.54
C LEU A 527 -13.83 -10.27 17.56
N THR A 528 -14.95 -9.55 17.71
CA THR A 528 -16.30 -10.14 17.65
C THR A 528 -16.54 -10.81 16.30
N ASP A 529 -16.18 -10.15 15.20
CA ASP A 529 -16.35 -10.69 13.86
C ASP A 529 -15.55 -11.98 13.66
N GLN A 530 -14.31 -12.06 14.18
CA GLN A 530 -13.51 -13.29 14.11
C GLN A 530 -14.18 -14.46 14.85
N VAL A 531 -14.68 -14.22 16.05
CA VAL A 531 -15.32 -15.24 16.87
C VAL A 531 -16.63 -15.71 16.25
N ASP A 532 -17.45 -14.77 15.78
CA ASP A 532 -18.75 -15.11 15.16
C ASP A 532 -18.55 -15.88 13.85
N ALA A 533 -17.60 -15.46 13.01
CA ALA A 533 -17.28 -16.16 11.78
C ALA A 533 -16.73 -17.56 12.02
N LEU A 534 -15.80 -17.70 12.98
CA LEU A 534 -15.27 -19.03 13.33
C LEU A 534 -16.38 -20.01 13.76
N ARG A 535 -17.31 -19.53 14.59
CA ARG A 535 -18.43 -20.36 15.05
C ARG A 535 -19.40 -20.72 13.92
N ALA A 536 -19.69 -19.76 13.04
CA ALA A 536 -20.53 -20.01 11.87
C ALA A 536 -19.89 -21.04 10.93
N LEU A 537 -18.59 -20.86 10.61
CA LEU A 537 -17.83 -21.79 9.79
C LEU A 537 -17.78 -23.20 10.40
N ALA A 538 -17.61 -23.33 11.71
CA ALA A 538 -17.60 -24.64 12.37
C ALA A 538 -18.96 -25.38 12.27
N GLY A 539 -20.06 -24.66 12.11
CA GLY A 539 -21.37 -25.24 11.82
C GLY A 539 -21.45 -25.87 10.42
N GLU A 540 -20.71 -25.34 9.45
CA GLU A 540 -20.65 -25.83 8.08
C GLU A 540 -19.46 -26.78 7.82
N HIS A 541 -18.39 -26.64 8.62
CA HIS A 541 -17.12 -27.35 8.54
C HIS A 541 -16.86 -28.13 9.84
N PRO A 542 -17.44 -29.34 10.02
CA PRO A 542 -17.35 -30.09 11.28
C PRO A 542 -15.94 -30.57 11.63
N ASP A 543 -14.99 -30.48 10.69
CA ASP A 543 -13.59 -30.83 10.91
C ASP A 543 -12.78 -29.68 11.58
N LEU A 544 -13.37 -28.54 11.84
CA LEU A 544 -12.77 -27.46 12.63
C LEU A 544 -12.83 -27.80 14.12
N ASP A 545 -11.71 -28.17 14.72
CA ASP A 545 -11.63 -28.47 16.15
C ASP A 545 -11.54 -27.20 17.00
N LEU A 546 -12.67 -26.71 17.44
CA LEU A 546 -12.74 -25.50 18.28
C LEU A 546 -12.16 -25.68 19.69
N THR A 547 -11.74 -26.87 20.08
CA THR A 547 -11.00 -27.07 21.34
C THR A 547 -9.52 -26.78 21.21
N ARG A 548 -9.02 -26.55 19.99
CA ARG A 548 -7.61 -26.27 19.67
C ARG A 548 -7.50 -25.16 18.61
N VAL A 549 -7.81 -23.93 18.99
CA VAL A 549 -7.77 -22.75 18.10
C VAL A 549 -6.56 -21.90 18.44
N ALA A 550 -5.71 -21.62 17.45
CA ALA A 550 -4.67 -20.61 17.53
C ALA A 550 -5.01 -19.46 16.59
N ILE A 551 -4.36 -18.32 16.81
CA ILE A 551 -4.42 -17.15 15.94
C ILE A 551 -3.01 -16.61 15.71
N ARG A 552 -2.73 -16.17 14.49
CA ARG A 552 -1.50 -15.43 14.16
C ARG A 552 -1.85 -14.20 13.33
N GLY A 553 -0.96 -13.25 13.30
CA GLY A 553 -1.10 -12.08 12.43
C GLY A 553 0.10 -11.16 12.52
N TRP A 554 0.18 -10.21 11.60
CA TRP A 554 1.23 -9.20 11.51
C TRP A 554 0.61 -7.80 11.53
N SER A 555 1.31 -6.81 12.13
CA SER A 555 0.86 -5.43 12.20
C SER A 555 -0.53 -5.33 12.89
N PHE A 556 -1.58 -4.86 12.22
CA PHE A 556 -2.94 -4.87 12.77
C PHE A 556 -3.42 -6.31 13.06
N GLY A 557 -3.12 -7.28 12.19
CA GLY A 557 -3.38 -8.70 12.48
C GLY A 557 -2.63 -9.21 13.72
N GLY A 558 -1.43 -8.70 13.98
CA GLY A 558 -0.66 -8.95 15.21
C GLY A 558 -1.32 -8.35 16.44
N HIS A 559 -1.86 -7.14 16.33
CA HIS A 559 -2.70 -6.53 17.36
C HIS A 559 -3.92 -7.40 17.68
N LEU A 560 -4.65 -7.83 16.64
CA LEU A 560 -5.81 -8.71 16.80
C LEU A 560 -5.42 -10.06 17.41
N ALA A 561 -4.30 -10.65 17.04
CA ALA A 561 -3.81 -11.90 17.61
C ALA A 561 -3.49 -11.76 19.12
N ALA A 562 -2.89 -10.64 19.53
CA ALA A 562 -2.66 -10.35 20.95
C ALA A 562 -3.98 -10.18 21.71
N LEU A 563 -4.92 -9.37 21.19
CA LEU A 563 -6.24 -9.16 21.79
C LEU A 563 -7.01 -10.48 21.94
N ALA A 564 -6.91 -11.38 20.99
CA ALA A 564 -7.65 -12.64 20.97
C ALA A 564 -7.36 -13.49 22.22
N VAL A 565 -6.10 -13.65 22.61
CA VAL A 565 -5.73 -14.44 23.80
C VAL A 565 -5.86 -13.66 25.11
N LEU A 566 -5.92 -12.32 25.04
CA LEU A 566 -6.18 -11.47 26.21
C LEU A 566 -7.67 -11.43 26.55
N LEU A 567 -8.54 -11.24 25.57
CA LEU A 567 -9.97 -10.97 25.77
C LEU A 567 -10.87 -12.20 25.55
N ARG A 568 -10.42 -13.17 24.73
CA ARG A 568 -11.21 -14.37 24.38
C ARG A 568 -10.42 -15.66 24.58
N PRO A 569 -9.83 -15.87 25.79
CA PRO A 569 -9.11 -17.11 26.10
C PRO A 569 -10.03 -18.35 26.14
N ASP A 570 -11.35 -18.15 26.12
CA ASP A 570 -12.37 -19.20 25.96
C ASP A 570 -12.41 -19.75 24.53
N VAL A 571 -11.98 -18.97 23.52
CA VAL A 571 -11.97 -19.34 22.12
C VAL A 571 -10.54 -19.62 21.62
N PHE A 572 -9.62 -18.72 21.91
CA PHE A 572 -8.25 -18.78 21.41
C PHE A 572 -7.30 -19.37 22.45
N HIS A 573 -6.56 -20.40 22.08
CA HIS A 573 -5.73 -21.21 22.96
C HIS A 573 -4.24 -20.86 22.86
N ALA A 574 -3.81 -20.17 21.79
CA ALA A 574 -2.46 -19.66 21.59
C ALA A 574 -2.47 -18.52 20.58
N ALA A 575 -1.49 -17.60 20.66
CA ALA A 575 -1.33 -16.52 19.68
C ALA A 575 0.12 -16.27 19.32
N VAL A 576 0.35 -15.89 18.05
CA VAL A 576 1.58 -15.28 17.55
C VAL A 576 1.26 -13.89 17.04
N ALA A 577 1.83 -12.87 17.67
CA ALA A 577 1.62 -11.47 17.33
C ALA A 577 2.91 -10.87 16.77
N GLY A 578 2.96 -10.67 15.45
CA GLY A 578 4.08 -10.08 14.74
C GLY A 578 3.89 -8.56 14.59
N ALA A 579 4.91 -7.77 14.92
CA ALA A 579 4.92 -6.32 14.88
C ALA A 579 3.58 -5.67 15.33
N PRO A 580 3.00 -6.08 16.51
CA PRO A 580 1.66 -5.69 16.91
C PRO A 580 1.59 -4.22 17.30
N VAL A 581 0.53 -3.51 16.89
CA VAL A 581 0.15 -2.20 17.44
C VAL A 581 -0.51 -2.42 18.79
N THR A 582 0.24 -2.34 19.88
CA THR A 582 -0.25 -2.69 21.23
C THR A 582 -0.79 -1.51 22.02
N ASP A 583 -0.48 -0.28 21.58
CA ASP A 583 -0.90 0.97 22.21
C ASP A 583 -1.07 2.02 21.08
N PHE A 584 -2.30 2.35 20.73
CA PHE A 584 -2.59 3.29 19.64
C PHE A 584 -2.11 4.73 19.92
N ALA A 585 -1.81 5.08 21.18
CA ALA A 585 -1.18 6.35 21.49
C ALA A 585 0.29 6.46 21.04
N LEU A 586 0.92 5.33 20.72
CA LEU A 586 2.26 5.25 20.13
C LEU A 586 2.24 5.16 18.60
N TYR A 587 1.10 4.93 17.99
CA TYR A 587 0.99 4.85 16.54
C TYR A 587 0.70 6.25 15.96
N ASP A 588 0.80 6.42 14.64
CA ASP A 588 0.75 7.74 14.04
C ASP A 588 -0.60 8.46 14.17
N THR A 589 -0.57 9.78 13.92
CA THR A 589 -1.73 10.67 14.05
C THR A 589 -2.84 10.29 13.09
N ALA A 590 -2.54 10.14 11.80
CA ALA A 590 -3.58 10.00 10.78
C ALA A 590 -4.33 8.68 10.92
N TYR A 591 -3.64 7.58 11.21
CA TYR A 591 -4.30 6.31 11.45
C TYR A 591 -5.10 6.33 12.77
N SER A 592 -4.42 6.61 13.88
CA SER A 592 -5.03 6.48 15.21
C SER A 592 -6.19 7.47 15.40
N GLU A 593 -6.01 8.73 15.03
CA GLU A 593 -6.99 9.77 15.23
C GLU A 593 -8.20 9.67 14.30
N ARG A 594 -8.01 9.08 13.09
CA ARG A 594 -9.12 8.78 12.17
C ARG A 594 -10.19 7.91 12.83
N TYR A 595 -9.76 6.89 13.56
CA TYR A 595 -10.67 5.92 14.15
C TYR A 595 -11.03 6.25 15.60
N LEU A 596 -10.09 6.80 16.37
CA LEU A 596 -10.24 6.98 17.83
C LEU A 596 -10.40 8.43 18.26
N GLY A 597 -10.19 9.40 17.37
CA GLY A 597 -10.10 10.82 17.70
C GLY A 597 -8.83 11.16 18.45
N LEU A 598 -8.71 12.38 18.99
CA LEU A 598 -7.55 12.80 19.77
C LEU A 598 -7.45 12.03 21.09
N PRO A 599 -6.28 11.50 21.48
CA PRO A 599 -6.14 10.74 22.72
C PRO A 599 -6.43 11.57 23.98
N GLN A 600 -6.23 12.89 23.92
CA GLN A 600 -6.56 13.81 25.03
C GLN A 600 -8.07 13.97 25.23
N GLU A 601 -8.86 13.82 24.16
CA GLU A 601 -10.32 13.97 24.17
C GLU A 601 -11.04 12.64 24.36
N ASN A 602 -10.46 11.53 23.85
CA ASN A 602 -11.06 10.20 23.86
C ASN A 602 -10.15 9.12 24.47
N PRO A 603 -9.62 9.31 25.70
CA PRO A 603 -8.69 8.35 26.31
C PRO A 603 -9.29 6.95 26.48
N GLU A 604 -10.61 6.85 26.65
CA GLU A 604 -11.31 5.57 26.79
C GLU A 604 -11.33 4.77 25.47
N ALA A 605 -11.41 5.44 24.31
CA ALA A 605 -11.34 4.79 23.00
C ALA A 605 -9.95 4.15 22.79
N TYR A 606 -8.89 4.86 23.17
CA TYR A 606 -7.52 4.34 23.15
C TYR A 606 -7.33 3.18 24.12
N ALA A 607 -7.83 3.30 25.36
CA ALA A 607 -7.70 2.25 26.37
C ALA A 607 -8.40 0.95 25.94
N ARG A 608 -9.63 1.01 25.39
CA ARG A 608 -10.36 -0.19 24.95
C ARG A 608 -9.80 -0.79 23.65
N SER A 609 -9.17 0.03 22.81
CA SER A 609 -8.55 -0.43 21.56
C SER A 609 -7.13 -0.98 21.72
N SER A 610 -6.44 -0.68 22.84
CA SER A 610 -5.01 -1.02 23.01
C SER A 610 -4.81 -2.31 23.80
N ALA A 611 -4.11 -3.28 23.22
CA ALA A 611 -3.85 -4.58 23.82
C ALA A 611 -3.11 -4.49 25.18
N ILE A 612 -2.26 -3.48 25.36
CA ILE A 612 -1.50 -3.25 26.60
C ILE A 612 -2.41 -3.06 27.83
N THR A 613 -3.60 -2.52 27.65
CA THR A 613 -4.60 -2.31 28.71
C THR A 613 -5.02 -3.63 29.35
N PHE A 614 -4.99 -4.72 28.60
CA PHE A 614 -5.47 -6.04 29.01
C PHE A 614 -4.33 -7.00 29.39
N ALA A 615 -3.11 -6.52 29.58
CA ALA A 615 -1.95 -7.38 29.85
C ALA A 615 -2.15 -8.33 31.04
N ALA A 616 -2.89 -7.89 32.10
CA ALA A 616 -3.18 -8.70 33.26
C ALA A 616 -4.11 -9.90 32.98
N GLU A 617 -4.86 -9.88 31.88
CA GLU A 617 -5.81 -10.91 31.50
C GLU A 617 -5.18 -12.13 30.81
N LEU A 618 -3.90 -12.07 30.41
CA LEU A 618 -3.25 -13.16 29.70
C LEU A 618 -3.27 -14.46 30.50
N THR A 619 -3.86 -15.50 29.91
CA THR A 619 -3.88 -16.87 30.47
C THR A 619 -3.46 -17.93 29.46
N ARG A 620 -3.20 -17.52 28.20
CA ARG A 620 -2.85 -18.42 27.09
C ARG A 620 -1.42 -18.14 26.60
N PRO A 621 -0.75 -19.11 25.98
CA PRO A 621 0.55 -18.90 25.35
C PRO A 621 0.49 -17.75 24.33
N LEU A 622 1.44 -16.81 24.44
CA LEU A 622 1.61 -15.67 23.54
C LEU A 622 3.09 -15.55 23.14
N MET A 623 3.34 -15.48 21.81
CA MET A 623 4.63 -15.11 21.25
C MET A 623 4.51 -13.73 20.61
N LEU A 624 5.38 -12.80 20.99
CA LEU A 624 5.54 -11.47 20.41
C LEU A 624 6.78 -11.47 19.51
N ILE A 625 6.66 -10.98 18.29
CA ILE A 625 7.76 -10.88 17.33
C ILE A 625 7.87 -9.43 16.87
N HIS A 626 9.10 -8.86 16.80
CA HIS A 626 9.26 -7.48 16.35
C HIS A 626 10.61 -7.22 15.72
N GLY A 627 10.61 -6.51 14.58
CA GLY A 627 11.81 -5.92 14.00
C GLY A 627 12.30 -4.74 14.81
N LEU A 628 13.55 -4.76 15.28
CA LEU A 628 14.07 -3.69 16.12
C LEU A 628 14.42 -2.39 15.35
N ALA A 629 14.47 -2.48 14.02
CA ALA A 629 14.66 -1.32 13.13
C ALA A 629 13.32 -0.83 12.50
N ASP A 630 12.18 -1.29 13.03
CA ASP A 630 10.85 -0.90 12.55
C ASP A 630 10.59 0.58 12.89
N ASP A 631 10.40 1.42 11.85
CA ASP A 631 10.13 2.84 11.93
C ASP A 631 8.67 3.20 11.61
N ASN A 632 7.83 2.18 11.38
CA ASN A 632 6.39 2.29 11.22
C ASN A 632 5.67 1.90 12.53
N VAL A 633 5.66 0.62 12.87
CA VAL A 633 5.22 0.13 14.18
C VAL A 633 6.46 -0.04 15.04
N VAL A 634 6.83 0.99 15.79
CA VAL A 634 8.10 0.98 16.53
C VAL A 634 8.17 -0.14 17.56
N ALA A 635 9.35 -0.71 17.78
CA ALA A 635 9.57 -1.83 18.70
C ALA A 635 9.10 -1.55 20.14
N ALA A 636 8.90 -0.27 20.51
CA ALA A 636 8.31 0.15 21.77
C ALA A 636 6.94 -0.49 22.05
N HIS A 637 6.12 -0.76 21.03
CA HIS A 637 4.85 -1.46 21.19
C HIS A 637 5.04 -2.82 21.87
N THR A 638 5.86 -3.67 21.30
CA THR A 638 6.14 -5.00 21.85
C THR A 638 6.85 -4.93 23.20
N LEU A 639 7.83 -4.04 23.36
CA LEU A 639 8.62 -3.94 24.61
C LEU A 639 7.75 -3.44 25.78
N ARG A 640 6.84 -2.48 25.54
CA ARG A 640 5.90 -1.99 26.57
C ARG A 640 4.86 -3.05 26.95
N LEU A 641 4.29 -3.77 25.97
CA LEU A 641 3.39 -4.87 26.27
C LEU A 641 4.10 -5.98 27.06
N SER A 642 5.33 -6.37 26.67
CA SER A 642 6.14 -7.34 27.41
C SER A 642 6.41 -6.90 28.84
N SER A 643 6.74 -5.62 29.05
CA SER A 643 6.92 -5.07 30.41
C SER A 643 5.63 -5.12 31.25
N ALA A 644 4.50 -4.81 30.65
CA ALA A 644 3.20 -4.88 31.34
C ALA A 644 2.82 -6.32 31.68
N LEU A 645 3.05 -7.27 30.79
CA LEU A 645 2.85 -8.70 31.03
C LEU A 645 3.77 -9.21 32.16
N LEU A 646 5.04 -8.82 32.15
CA LEU A 646 5.98 -9.17 33.21
C LEU A 646 5.53 -8.61 34.57
N ALA A 647 5.11 -7.34 34.62
CA ALA A 647 4.61 -6.71 35.83
C ALA A 647 3.35 -7.41 36.37
N ALA A 648 2.52 -7.96 35.49
CA ALA A 648 1.34 -8.75 35.83
C ALA A 648 1.66 -10.24 36.16
N GLY A 649 2.92 -10.66 36.09
CA GLY A 649 3.34 -12.05 36.32
C GLY A 649 2.89 -13.03 35.21
N LYS A 650 2.74 -12.56 33.97
CA LYS A 650 2.24 -13.34 32.83
C LYS A 650 3.39 -13.86 31.97
N ALA A 651 3.47 -15.17 31.84
CA ALA A 651 4.49 -15.81 30.99
C ALA A 651 4.18 -15.58 29.51
N HIS A 652 5.18 -15.16 28.75
CA HIS A 652 5.12 -14.93 27.30
C HIS A 652 6.49 -15.12 26.66
N GLU A 653 6.55 -15.28 25.35
CA GLU A 653 7.80 -15.35 24.58
C GLU A 653 7.96 -14.06 23.76
N VAL A 654 9.21 -13.55 23.63
CA VAL A 654 9.54 -12.41 22.77
C VAL A 654 10.67 -12.80 21.82
N LEU A 655 10.45 -12.64 20.52
CA LEU A 655 11.43 -12.86 19.47
C LEU A 655 11.81 -11.51 18.82
N PRO A 656 12.90 -10.86 19.28
CA PRO A 656 13.39 -9.64 18.65
C PRO A 656 14.17 -9.98 17.38
N LEU A 657 13.93 -9.23 16.29
CA LEU A 657 14.62 -9.37 15.01
C LEU A 657 15.55 -8.18 14.82
N THR A 658 16.86 -8.37 15.01
CA THR A 658 17.86 -7.31 14.87
C THR A 658 18.09 -6.95 13.40
N GLY A 659 18.16 -5.64 13.07
CA GLY A 659 18.37 -5.14 11.72
C GLY A 659 17.17 -5.35 10.78
N VAL A 660 16.02 -5.84 11.28
CA VAL A 660 14.80 -6.03 10.53
C VAL A 660 13.87 -4.83 10.75
N THR A 661 13.31 -4.28 9.66
CA THR A 661 12.30 -3.23 9.65
C THR A 661 10.89 -3.83 9.84
N HIS A 662 9.84 -3.19 9.35
CA HIS A 662 8.48 -3.71 9.50
C HIS A 662 8.27 -5.09 8.85
N MET A 663 9.03 -5.41 7.80
CA MET A 663 8.94 -6.70 7.08
C MET A 663 10.28 -7.43 7.04
N ALA A 664 10.27 -8.73 7.38
CA ALA A 664 11.42 -9.59 7.23
C ALA A 664 11.63 -9.98 5.76
N SER A 665 12.59 -9.37 5.08
CA SER A 665 12.86 -9.58 3.65
C SER A 665 14.07 -10.48 3.34
N ASP A 666 14.90 -10.81 4.35
CA ASP A 666 15.99 -11.77 4.21
C ASP A 666 15.47 -13.20 4.09
N GLU A 667 16.03 -13.97 3.16
CA GLU A 667 15.57 -15.33 2.83
C GLU A 667 15.66 -16.30 4.02
N VAL A 668 16.75 -16.23 4.78
CA VAL A 668 17.00 -17.12 5.91
C VAL A 668 16.15 -16.71 7.11
N VAL A 669 16.04 -15.41 7.36
CA VAL A 669 15.20 -14.84 8.43
C VAL A 669 13.73 -15.17 8.19
N ALA A 670 13.22 -14.94 6.99
CA ALA A 670 11.81 -15.21 6.63
C ALA A 670 11.47 -16.71 6.76
N GLU A 671 12.35 -17.62 6.27
CA GLU A 671 12.13 -19.05 6.43
C GLU A 671 12.08 -19.47 7.90
N ASN A 672 13.11 -19.09 8.69
CA ASN A 672 13.19 -19.49 10.07
C ASN A 672 12.09 -18.86 10.92
N LEU A 673 11.65 -17.65 10.58
CA LEU A 673 10.54 -16.98 11.25
C LEU A 673 9.24 -17.80 11.15
N LEU A 674 8.90 -18.33 9.99
CA LEU A 674 7.73 -19.20 9.82
C LEU A 674 7.90 -20.54 10.56
N LEU A 675 9.09 -21.14 10.53
CA LEU A 675 9.35 -22.39 11.22
C LEU A 675 9.26 -22.24 12.75
N LEU A 676 9.80 -21.17 13.33
CA LEU A 676 9.72 -20.87 14.76
C LEU A 676 8.29 -20.63 15.22
N GLN A 677 7.50 -19.89 14.46
CA GLN A 677 6.06 -19.68 14.72
C GLN A 677 5.31 -21.03 14.71
N ARG A 678 5.55 -21.86 13.68
CA ARG A 678 4.96 -23.20 13.60
C ARG A 678 5.29 -24.04 14.83
N ASP A 679 6.54 -24.09 15.22
CA ASP A 679 7.00 -24.91 16.34
C ASP A 679 6.43 -24.40 17.67
N PHE A 680 6.30 -23.09 17.85
CA PHE A 680 5.60 -22.48 18.99
C PHE A 680 4.14 -22.91 19.03
N LEU A 681 3.40 -22.75 17.94
CA LEU A 681 1.97 -23.08 17.86
C LEU A 681 1.72 -24.56 18.11
N ARG A 682 2.55 -25.45 17.54
CA ARG A 682 2.45 -26.90 17.75
C ARG A 682 2.67 -27.26 19.24
N ARG A 683 3.67 -26.65 19.90
CA ARG A 683 3.91 -26.85 21.36
C ARG A 683 2.72 -26.33 22.17
N ALA A 684 2.25 -25.12 21.88
CA ALA A 684 1.18 -24.45 22.63
C ALA A 684 -0.15 -25.20 22.54
N LEU A 685 -0.49 -25.77 21.36
CA LEU A 685 -1.69 -26.58 21.15
C LEU A 685 -1.49 -28.08 21.45
N ARG A 686 -0.28 -28.50 21.90
CA ARG A 686 0.07 -29.89 22.22
C ARG A 686 -0.15 -30.85 21.06
N LEU A 687 0.22 -30.43 19.85
CA LEU A 687 0.11 -31.27 18.66
C LEU A 687 1.26 -32.28 18.65
N THR A 688 0.91 -33.55 18.61
CA THR A 688 1.86 -34.68 18.52
C THR A 688 2.16 -35.02 17.08
N GLY A 689 3.40 -35.28 16.72
CA GLY A 689 3.85 -35.75 15.40
C GLY A 689 4.88 -34.93 14.74
#